data_3461897d2bf6d1104606b12d967540a3
#
_entry.id   3461897d2bf6d1104606b12d967540a3
#
_cell.length_a   1.000
_cell.length_b   1.000
_cell.length_c   1.000
_cell.angle_alpha   90.00
_cell.angle_beta   90.00
_cell.angle_gamma   90.00
#
_symmetry.space_group_name_H-M   'P 1'
#
loop_
_entity.id
_entity.type
_entity.pdbx_description
1 polymer ?
#
loop_
_entity_poly.entity_id
_entity_poly.type
_entity_poly.pdbx_seq_one_letter_code
_entity_poly.pdbx_strand_id
1 'polypeptide(L)'
;MSRGPLVKTARCPRHRWFLALAVLARGASAQSTDTNVVTASADAFGVSIGVEALGVYGPSDVRGFDPLAAGNARIEGMYVDVHGPNFPYSPLPSRLVQDTRIRVGPAAAGFPFPSPTGIVDFSLRSPLGAAGISPTVYVGPYGTRGFDLDAHAPLAGGHCGVGGGVTRRHDEFVPGLTQYSTDVALLAACQASASSGASLFYGRTTETQQRVYPTVYLTTAATPEPVESRNTAPTWAVGSTVVTDYGGLFRLQAPGNWTLRMGLFRSVYDQPRSGSDLLNDPDPTGIAQHQYVSYPEQYTGSTSGELRATHLTTNGPRQQELILTVRARDMMARYGGYDQVDLGTLRLGTQSMVPEPVFAYGPVTQDHTRQWTAGVAYVLHWRDTVDFAAGLEPVRYERTITEPQAVPVTQQESPLLYYASAAVPVTAHASAYAALTRGLEDSGLAPASATNRGQLLPAGRTGQEEVGVRYTAGTTTMVAGLFSVRKPYYNVGSDGSYSWLGTEIHRGVELSLNAAPLPGLTVVAGAVFMSPEVAVGEGVTGVGTAPVSQPRSIVQLAADYQLPPCPRCSLDVTATRQGSVPVRLDDGAYNPAQTIVNVGARYRFSLAGRAATLRVQFQNVTNQKVWLVVDSSGGLVPYPPLHMVLAYLSADF
;
A
#
# COMPACT_ATOMS: atom_id res chain seq x y z
N MET A 1 -20.62 -66.95 -21.12
CA MET A 1 -19.58 -66.14 -21.72
C MET A 1 -19.98 -64.67 -21.64
N SER A 2 -19.63 -63.99 -20.55
CA SER A 2 -20.04 -62.63 -20.26
C SER A 2 -18.83 -61.68 -20.49
N ARG A 3 -19.05 -60.68 -21.33
CA ARG A 3 -18.09 -59.59 -21.52
C ARG A 3 -18.40 -58.50 -20.46
N GLY A 4 -17.43 -58.19 -19.58
CA GLY A 4 -17.49 -57.11 -18.64
C GLY A 4 -17.34 -55.74 -19.32
N PRO A 5 -17.87 -54.64 -18.76
CA PRO A 5 -17.80 -53.33 -19.36
C PRO A 5 -16.46 -52.65 -19.06
N LEU A 6 -15.89 -52.05 -20.11
CA LEU A 6 -14.72 -51.16 -20.07
C LEU A 6 -15.03 -49.91 -19.23
N VAL A 7 -14.25 -49.72 -18.19
CA VAL A 7 -14.22 -48.49 -17.39
C VAL A 7 -13.59 -47.37 -18.25
N LYS A 8 -14.40 -46.41 -18.66
CA LYS A 8 -13.91 -45.15 -19.24
C LYS A 8 -13.31 -44.29 -18.13
N THR A 9 -11.99 -44.17 -18.11
CA THR A 9 -11.29 -43.22 -17.30
C THR A 9 -11.69 -41.79 -17.72
N ALA A 10 -12.38 -41.08 -16.85
CA ALA A 10 -12.67 -39.66 -17.00
C ALA A 10 -11.34 -38.89 -16.94
N ARG A 11 -10.95 -38.31 -18.05
CA ARG A 11 -9.84 -37.31 -18.10
C ARG A 11 -10.29 -36.08 -17.35
N CYS A 12 -9.59 -35.79 -16.27
CA CYS A 12 -9.65 -34.51 -15.52
C CYS A 12 -9.32 -33.35 -16.48
N PRO A 13 -10.13 -32.28 -16.58
CA PRO A 13 -9.82 -31.16 -17.43
C PRO A 13 -8.69 -30.34 -16.79
N ARG A 14 -7.52 -30.37 -17.43
CA ARG A 14 -6.35 -29.55 -17.09
C ARG A 14 -6.55 -28.12 -17.58
N HIS A 15 -6.26 -27.19 -16.67
CA HIS A 15 -5.84 -25.79 -16.86
C HIS A 15 -6.88 -24.76 -17.29
N ARG A 16 -7.43 -24.09 -16.29
CA ARG A 16 -7.99 -22.73 -16.39
C ARG A 16 -6.88 -21.75 -16.02
N TRP A 17 -6.25 -21.18 -17.01
CA TRP A 17 -5.29 -20.09 -16.89
C TRP A 17 -5.96 -18.77 -17.25
N PHE A 18 -5.71 -17.76 -16.45
CA PHE A 18 -6.14 -16.39 -16.51
C PHE A 18 -7.62 -16.08 -16.27
N LEU A 19 -7.79 -15.26 -15.22
CA LEU A 19 -8.94 -14.43 -14.90
C LEU A 19 -10.31 -15.09 -15.01
N ALA A 20 -10.51 -16.13 -14.22
CA ALA A 20 -11.69 -16.03 -13.42
C ALA A 20 -11.28 -15.24 -12.17
N LEU A 21 -11.54 -13.95 -12.13
CA LEU A 21 -12.08 -13.32 -10.94
C LEU A 21 -13.47 -13.96 -10.70
N ALA A 22 -13.51 -15.30 -10.66
CA ALA A 22 -14.41 -15.99 -9.82
C ALA A 22 -13.92 -15.62 -8.42
N VAL A 23 -14.46 -14.57 -7.86
CA VAL A 23 -14.76 -14.53 -6.45
C VAL A 23 -15.55 -15.83 -6.22
N LEU A 24 -14.82 -16.92 -5.97
CA LEU A 24 -15.34 -18.00 -5.17
C LEU A 24 -15.65 -17.29 -3.86
N ALA A 25 -16.94 -16.95 -3.67
CA ALA A 25 -17.51 -16.75 -2.38
C ALA A 25 -17.34 -18.09 -1.64
N ARG A 26 -16.12 -18.36 -1.18
CA ARG A 26 -15.92 -19.19 0.00
C ARG A 26 -16.61 -18.40 1.07
N GLY A 27 -17.59 -18.98 1.72
CA GLY A 27 -18.22 -18.42 2.89
C GLY A 27 -17.11 -17.99 3.84
N ALA A 28 -16.73 -16.72 3.77
CA ALA A 28 -15.80 -16.14 4.69
C ALA A 28 -16.59 -15.92 5.98
N SER A 29 -16.55 -16.92 6.85
CA SER A 29 -16.73 -16.64 8.28
C SER A 29 -15.70 -15.59 8.67
N ALA A 30 -16.00 -14.75 9.65
CA ALA A 30 -15.04 -13.84 10.24
C ALA A 30 -13.95 -14.67 10.94
N GLN A 31 -12.96 -15.15 10.17
CA GLN A 31 -11.92 -16.04 10.67
C GLN A 31 -10.63 -15.22 10.83
N SER A 32 -10.42 -14.70 12.05
CA SER A 32 -9.14 -14.11 12.42
C SER A 32 -8.09 -15.16 12.77
N THR A 33 -8.54 -16.39 13.15
CA THR A 33 -7.67 -17.47 13.61
C THR A 33 -6.82 -18.12 12.51
N ASP A 34 -7.26 -18.05 11.24
CA ASP A 34 -6.54 -18.62 10.08
C ASP A 34 -5.65 -17.62 9.34
N THR A 35 -5.52 -16.40 9.85
CA THR A 35 -4.70 -15.37 9.21
C THR A 35 -3.22 -15.79 9.17
N ASN A 36 -2.65 -15.91 7.97
CA ASN A 36 -1.24 -16.18 7.73
C ASN A 36 -0.83 -15.60 6.37
N VAL A 37 -0.09 -14.51 6.39
CA VAL A 37 0.30 -13.77 5.19
C VAL A 37 1.19 -14.59 4.25
N VAL A 38 2.05 -15.48 4.77
CA VAL A 38 2.94 -16.32 3.97
C VAL A 38 2.15 -17.31 3.13
N THR A 39 1.22 -18.04 3.77
CA THR A 39 0.40 -19.06 3.07
C THR A 39 -0.70 -18.44 2.20
N ALA A 40 -1.08 -17.19 2.44
CA ALA A 40 -2.06 -16.45 1.65
C ALA A 40 -1.46 -15.71 0.45
N SER A 41 -0.13 -15.59 0.39
CA SER A 41 0.57 -14.93 -0.72
C SER A 41 0.42 -15.73 -2.01
N ALA A 42 0.17 -15.03 -3.13
CA ALA A 42 0.16 -15.61 -4.46
C ALA A 42 1.51 -15.40 -5.19
N ASP A 43 2.22 -14.36 -4.79
CA ASP A 43 3.53 -13.94 -5.27
C ASP A 43 4.28 -13.23 -4.15
N ALA A 44 5.49 -12.74 -4.43
CA ALA A 44 6.32 -12.02 -3.47
C ALA A 44 6.30 -10.49 -3.66
N PHE A 45 5.34 -9.95 -4.42
CA PHE A 45 5.33 -8.51 -4.69
C PHE A 45 4.78 -7.72 -3.52
N GLY A 46 3.63 -8.07 -2.98
CA GLY A 46 3.13 -7.43 -1.76
C GLY A 46 1.73 -7.87 -1.38
N VAL A 47 1.57 -8.27 -0.12
CA VAL A 47 0.29 -8.58 0.49
C VAL A 47 0.32 -8.20 1.97
N SER A 48 -0.78 -7.62 2.46
CA SER A 48 -0.97 -7.44 3.90
C SER A 48 -2.34 -7.95 4.33
N ILE A 49 -2.40 -8.57 5.51
CA ILE A 49 -3.60 -9.15 6.11
C ILE A 49 -3.55 -8.86 7.62
N GLY A 50 -4.47 -8.02 8.09
CA GLY A 50 -4.46 -7.56 9.48
C GLY A 50 -3.18 -6.78 9.80
N VAL A 51 -2.36 -7.32 10.71
CA VAL A 51 -1.08 -6.70 11.13
C VAL A 51 0.15 -7.34 10.46
N GLU A 52 -0.04 -8.32 9.61
CA GLU A 52 1.03 -9.01 8.89
C GLU A 52 1.16 -8.47 7.48
N ALA A 53 2.38 -8.20 7.04
CA ALA A 53 2.71 -7.80 5.68
C ALA A 53 3.89 -8.61 5.14
N LEU A 54 3.86 -8.87 3.85
CA LEU A 54 4.87 -9.62 3.12
C LEU A 54 4.98 -9.09 1.70
N GLY A 55 6.18 -8.96 1.17
CA GLY A 55 6.48 -8.59 -0.21
C GLY A 55 7.61 -7.59 -0.31
N VAL A 56 8.23 -7.52 -1.49
CA VAL A 56 9.28 -6.54 -1.79
C VAL A 56 8.74 -5.13 -1.97
N TYR A 57 7.42 -4.98 -2.08
CA TYR A 57 6.72 -3.71 -2.25
C TYR A 57 5.69 -3.48 -1.15
N GLY A 58 5.47 -2.21 -0.83
CA GLY A 58 4.41 -1.73 0.03
C GLY A 58 3.37 -0.89 -0.72
N PRO A 59 2.25 -0.52 -0.08
CA PRO A 59 1.24 0.33 -0.73
C PRO A 59 1.74 1.68 -1.20
N SER A 60 2.79 2.23 -0.58
CA SER A 60 3.41 3.52 -0.92
C SER A 60 4.75 3.40 -1.63
N ASP A 61 5.23 2.19 -1.91
CA ASP A 61 6.51 1.98 -2.60
C ASP A 61 6.46 0.75 -3.52
N VAL A 62 6.33 1.00 -4.81
CA VAL A 62 6.40 0.01 -5.88
C VAL A 62 7.38 0.48 -6.93
N ARG A 63 8.47 -0.26 -7.14
CA ARG A 63 9.55 0.13 -8.08
C ARG A 63 10.13 1.52 -7.78
N GLY A 64 10.06 1.96 -6.50
CA GLY A 64 10.49 3.27 -6.04
C GLY A 64 9.49 4.40 -6.23
N PHE A 65 8.22 4.11 -6.48
CA PHE A 65 7.17 5.10 -6.68
C PHE A 65 5.97 4.80 -5.78
N ASP A 66 5.20 5.83 -5.43
CA ASP A 66 4.00 5.70 -4.61
C ASP A 66 2.76 5.50 -5.50
N PRO A 67 2.20 4.28 -5.58
CA PRO A 67 1.01 4.02 -6.38
C PRO A 67 -0.25 4.66 -5.79
N LEU A 68 -0.32 4.96 -4.50
CA LEU A 68 -1.46 5.65 -3.89
C LEU A 68 -1.49 7.12 -4.33
N ALA A 69 -0.34 7.81 -4.26
CA ALA A 69 -0.19 9.17 -4.77
C ALA A 69 -0.43 9.24 -6.30
N ALA A 70 -0.14 8.15 -7.01
CA ALA A 70 -0.38 8.01 -8.44
C ALA A 70 -1.86 7.74 -8.82
N GLY A 71 -2.79 7.68 -7.86
CA GLY A 71 -4.20 7.35 -8.12
C GLY A 71 -4.42 5.89 -8.56
N ASN A 72 -3.54 4.98 -8.14
CA ASN A 72 -3.59 3.56 -8.50
C ASN A 72 -4.26 2.67 -7.45
N ALA A 73 -5.00 3.27 -6.52
CA ALA A 73 -5.77 2.54 -5.54
C ALA A 73 -7.07 1.97 -6.14
N ARG A 74 -7.45 0.78 -5.67
CA ARG A 74 -8.72 0.12 -6.00
C ARG A 74 -9.34 -0.45 -4.73
N ILE A 75 -10.67 -0.41 -4.66
CA ILE A 75 -11.45 -1.20 -3.69
C ILE A 75 -12.25 -2.21 -4.51
N GLU A 76 -12.04 -3.51 -4.25
CA GLU A 76 -12.65 -4.60 -5.02
C GLU A 76 -12.45 -4.43 -6.54
N GLY A 77 -11.27 -3.93 -6.96
CA GLY A 77 -10.93 -3.67 -8.34
C GLY A 77 -11.60 -2.46 -8.99
N MET A 78 -12.33 -1.61 -8.23
CA MET A 78 -12.92 -0.35 -8.68
C MET A 78 -12.07 0.84 -8.22
N TYR A 79 -11.90 1.83 -9.10
CA TYR A 79 -11.09 3.00 -8.82
C TYR A 79 -11.56 3.77 -7.58
N VAL A 80 -10.63 4.10 -6.71
CA VAL A 80 -10.81 4.98 -5.54
C VAL A 80 -9.64 5.95 -5.43
N ASP A 81 -9.92 7.17 -5.01
CA ASP A 81 -8.94 8.16 -4.59
C ASP A 81 -8.96 8.21 -3.06
N VAL A 82 -7.99 7.55 -2.44
CA VAL A 82 -7.95 7.31 -0.99
C VAL A 82 -6.89 8.19 -0.33
N HIS A 83 -7.23 8.76 0.82
CA HIS A 83 -6.36 9.63 1.60
C HIS A 83 -6.27 9.14 3.05
N GLY A 84 -5.06 9.04 3.55
CA GLY A 84 -4.78 8.57 4.91
C GLY A 84 -3.30 8.26 5.09
N PRO A 85 -2.87 7.97 6.31
CA PRO A 85 -1.51 7.51 6.56
C PRO A 85 -1.32 6.10 6.00
N ASN A 86 -0.13 5.84 5.45
CA ASN A 86 0.24 4.50 4.95
C ASN A 86 0.74 3.56 6.06
N PHE A 87 0.56 3.94 7.29
CA PHE A 87 1.03 3.18 8.44
C PHE A 87 -0.17 2.66 9.27
N PRO A 88 -0.12 1.41 9.76
CA PRO A 88 0.98 0.45 9.53
C PRO A 88 0.92 -0.28 8.18
N TYR A 89 -0.25 -0.41 7.51
CA TYR A 89 -0.34 -1.26 6.30
C TYR A 89 -1.43 -0.81 5.31
N SER A 90 -2.28 0.14 5.67
CA SER A 90 -3.38 0.59 4.83
C SER A 90 -3.81 2.01 5.19
N PRO A 91 -4.09 2.87 4.21
CA PRO A 91 -4.71 4.16 4.44
C PRO A 91 -6.20 4.04 4.80
N LEU A 92 -6.82 2.88 4.60
CA LEU A 92 -8.20 2.61 4.98
C LEU A 92 -8.29 2.07 6.42
N PRO A 93 -9.37 2.34 7.16
CA PRO A 93 -9.62 1.76 8.48
C PRO A 93 -9.47 0.24 8.49
N SER A 94 -8.67 -0.28 9.41
CA SER A 94 -8.22 -1.69 9.41
C SER A 94 -9.37 -2.69 9.51
N ARG A 95 -10.50 -2.29 10.11
CA ARG A 95 -11.67 -3.17 10.26
C ARG A 95 -12.53 -3.25 9.00
N LEU A 96 -12.32 -2.38 7.99
CA LEU A 96 -12.93 -2.51 6.67
C LEU A 96 -12.22 -3.53 5.79
N VAL A 97 -10.89 -3.60 5.89
CA VAL A 97 -10.03 -4.31 4.94
C VAL A 97 -9.82 -5.76 5.36
N GLN A 98 -10.05 -6.69 4.42
CA GLN A 98 -9.71 -8.11 4.55
C GLN A 98 -8.24 -8.34 4.21
N ASP A 99 -7.83 -7.89 3.03
CA ASP A 99 -6.44 -7.90 2.58
C ASP A 99 -6.15 -6.71 1.65
N THR A 100 -4.87 -6.36 1.55
CA THR A 100 -4.34 -5.42 0.57
C THR A 100 -3.32 -6.14 -0.29
N ARG A 101 -3.41 -6.01 -1.62
CA ARG A 101 -2.51 -6.67 -2.57
C ARG A 101 -1.88 -5.67 -3.52
N ILE A 102 -0.58 -5.79 -3.68
CA ILE A 102 0.18 -5.05 -4.68
C ILE A 102 0.18 -5.87 -5.97
N ARG A 103 -0.33 -5.28 -7.05
CA ARG A 103 -0.41 -5.90 -8.37
C ARG A 103 0.60 -5.27 -9.29
N VAL A 104 1.59 -6.03 -9.73
CA VAL A 104 2.60 -5.64 -10.72
C VAL A 104 2.70 -6.69 -11.83
N GLY A 105 3.32 -6.36 -12.93
CA GLY A 105 3.54 -7.27 -14.04
C GLY A 105 2.24 -7.89 -14.58
N PRO A 106 2.24 -9.23 -14.79
CA PRO A 106 1.06 -9.93 -15.33
C PRO A 106 -0.19 -9.76 -14.46
N ALA A 107 -0.04 -9.58 -13.14
CA ALA A 107 -1.15 -9.38 -12.22
C ALA A 107 -1.81 -8.00 -12.39
N ALA A 108 -1.04 -6.96 -12.70
CA ALA A 108 -1.56 -5.64 -13.03
C ALA A 108 -2.20 -5.59 -14.44
N ALA A 109 -1.60 -6.28 -15.42
CA ALA A 109 -2.11 -6.36 -16.78
C ALA A 109 -3.52 -6.96 -16.88
N GLY A 110 -3.93 -7.74 -15.88
CA GLY A 110 -5.28 -8.28 -15.76
C GLY A 110 -6.35 -7.27 -15.33
N PHE A 111 -5.95 -6.09 -14.86
CA PHE A 111 -6.89 -5.01 -14.53
C PHE A 111 -7.11 -4.15 -15.77
N PRO A 112 -8.37 -3.78 -16.08
CA PRO A 112 -8.61 -2.77 -17.10
C PRO A 112 -8.03 -1.44 -16.63
N PHE A 113 -7.33 -0.78 -17.55
CA PHE A 113 -6.69 0.50 -17.31
C PHE A 113 -5.70 0.49 -16.13
N PRO A 114 -4.67 -0.38 -16.18
CA PRO A 114 -3.58 -0.30 -15.23
C PRO A 114 -2.84 1.03 -15.40
N SER A 115 -2.32 1.56 -14.31
CA SER A 115 -1.40 2.69 -14.37
C SER A 115 0.04 2.21 -14.22
N PRO A 116 1.05 2.97 -14.65
CA PRO A 116 2.44 2.72 -14.29
C PRO A 116 2.58 2.53 -12.76
N THR A 117 3.63 1.85 -12.32
CA THR A 117 3.92 1.61 -10.90
C THR A 117 3.01 0.59 -10.18
N GLY A 118 2.14 -0.12 -10.90
CA GLY A 118 1.29 -1.15 -10.31
C GLY A 118 0.01 -0.62 -9.66
N ILE A 119 -0.74 -1.52 -9.04
CA ILE A 119 -2.06 -1.25 -8.44
C ILE A 119 -2.05 -1.71 -6.99
N VAL A 120 -2.57 -0.89 -6.09
CA VAL A 120 -2.93 -1.27 -4.71
C VAL A 120 -4.41 -1.62 -4.68
N ASP A 121 -4.72 -2.89 -4.45
CA ASP A 121 -6.09 -3.41 -4.45
C ASP A 121 -6.49 -3.82 -3.04
N PHE A 122 -7.48 -3.13 -2.49
CA PHE A 122 -8.06 -3.39 -1.17
C PHE A 122 -9.28 -4.28 -1.31
N SER A 123 -9.25 -5.45 -0.66
CA SER A 123 -10.42 -6.31 -0.53
C SER A 123 -11.16 -5.96 0.77
N LEU A 124 -12.46 -5.73 0.68
CA LEU A 124 -13.28 -5.48 1.87
C LEU A 124 -13.62 -6.78 2.60
N ARG A 125 -13.83 -6.70 3.89
CA ARG A 125 -14.41 -7.81 4.67
C ARG A 125 -15.82 -8.10 4.17
N SER A 126 -16.19 -9.37 4.13
CA SER A 126 -17.53 -9.78 3.72
C SER A 126 -18.43 -10.01 4.95
N PRO A 127 -19.59 -9.36 5.03
CA PRO A 127 -20.55 -9.64 6.08
C PRO A 127 -21.46 -10.84 5.74
N LEU A 128 -21.25 -11.48 4.59
CA LEU A 128 -22.03 -12.67 4.15
C LEU A 128 -21.45 -13.93 4.79
N GLY A 129 -22.30 -14.91 5.08
CA GLY A 129 -21.91 -16.20 5.67
C GLY A 129 -22.67 -16.50 6.96
N ALA A 130 -22.20 -17.47 7.74
CA ALA A 130 -22.78 -17.79 9.05
C ALA A 130 -22.47 -16.68 10.05
N ALA A 131 -23.37 -16.41 11.00
CA ALA A 131 -23.10 -15.44 12.05
C ALA A 131 -21.84 -15.80 12.83
N GLY A 132 -21.04 -14.80 13.19
CA GLY A 132 -19.80 -15.00 13.93
C GLY A 132 -19.30 -13.76 14.64
N ILE A 133 -18.50 -13.98 15.67
CA ILE A 133 -17.80 -12.95 16.45
C ILE A 133 -16.35 -13.39 16.61
N SER A 134 -15.41 -12.51 16.25
CA SER A 134 -13.97 -12.79 16.30
C SER A 134 -13.25 -11.74 17.15
N PRO A 135 -13.08 -11.96 18.47
CA PRO A 135 -12.22 -11.14 19.29
C PRO A 135 -10.74 -11.48 19.08
N THR A 136 -9.90 -10.45 19.10
CA THR A 136 -8.44 -10.56 19.18
C THR A 136 -7.94 -9.61 20.25
N VAL A 137 -7.06 -10.10 21.12
CA VAL A 137 -6.30 -9.26 22.05
C VAL A 137 -4.82 -9.35 21.71
N TYR A 138 -4.10 -8.26 21.91
CA TYR A 138 -2.67 -8.27 21.70
C TYR A 138 -1.92 -7.47 22.76
N VAL A 139 -0.67 -7.85 22.97
CA VAL A 139 0.29 -7.18 23.85
C VAL A 139 1.64 -7.08 23.15
N GLY A 140 2.37 -6.04 23.47
CA GLY A 140 3.68 -5.76 22.90
C GLY A 140 4.62 -5.06 23.88
N PRO A 141 5.74 -4.51 23.37
CA PRO A 141 6.72 -3.81 24.19
C PRO A 141 6.14 -2.52 24.78
N TYR A 142 6.81 -2.02 25.83
CA TYR A 142 6.60 -0.69 26.43
C TYR A 142 5.15 -0.38 26.84
N GLY A 143 4.33 -1.40 27.10
CA GLY A 143 2.92 -1.23 27.44
C GLY A 143 1.95 -1.23 26.27
N THR A 144 2.43 -1.51 25.04
CA THR A 144 1.58 -1.75 23.86
C THR A 144 0.56 -2.82 24.16
N ARG A 145 -0.70 -2.50 23.94
CA ARG A 145 -1.86 -3.39 24.16
C ARG A 145 -3.07 -2.95 23.37
N GLY A 146 -3.92 -3.88 23.06
CA GLY A 146 -5.18 -3.55 22.39
C GLY A 146 -6.10 -4.73 22.23
N PHE A 147 -7.27 -4.44 21.71
CA PHE A 147 -8.22 -5.45 21.30
C PHE A 147 -8.86 -5.07 19.97
N ASP A 148 -9.22 -6.10 19.23
CA ASP A 148 -10.05 -6.03 18.03
C ASP A 148 -11.29 -6.90 18.27
N LEU A 149 -12.43 -6.46 17.77
CA LEU A 149 -13.66 -7.25 17.75
C LEU A 149 -14.30 -7.09 16.39
N ASP A 150 -14.45 -8.19 15.68
CA ASP A 150 -15.19 -8.27 14.44
C ASP A 150 -16.46 -9.10 14.65
N ALA A 151 -17.57 -8.68 14.06
CA ALA A 151 -18.83 -9.41 14.12
C ALA A 151 -19.58 -9.31 12.79
N HIS A 152 -20.33 -10.35 12.43
CA HIS A 152 -21.21 -10.32 11.28
C HIS A 152 -22.42 -11.24 11.50
N ALA A 153 -23.53 -10.89 10.85
CA ALA A 153 -24.76 -11.63 10.90
C ALA A 153 -25.46 -11.70 9.54
N PRO A 154 -25.93 -12.87 9.11
CA PRO A 154 -26.71 -13.00 7.90
C PRO A 154 -28.12 -12.42 8.10
N LEU A 155 -28.67 -11.88 7.02
CA LEU A 155 -30.02 -11.35 6.90
C LEU A 155 -30.69 -11.97 5.67
N ALA A 156 -32.04 -11.93 5.62
CA ALA A 156 -32.82 -12.34 4.45
C ALA A 156 -32.43 -13.73 3.89
N GLY A 157 -32.40 -14.74 4.76
CA GLY A 157 -32.07 -16.11 4.34
C GLY A 157 -30.62 -16.32 3.89
N GLY A 158 -29.70 -15.43 4.27
CA GLY A 158 -28.28 -15.49 3.91
C GLY A 158 -27.90 -14.78 2.61
N HIS A 159 -28.89 -14.22 1.89
CA HIS A 159 -28.62 -13.41 0.69
C HIS A 159 -28.07 -12.03 1.02
N CYS A 160 -28.36 -11.51 2.19
CA CYS A 160 -27.79 -10.28 2.73
C CYS A 160 -27.07 -10.54 4.04
N GLY A 161 -26.21 -9.61 4.45
CA GLY A 161 -25.52 -9.65 5.72
C GLY A 161 -25.13 -8.26 6.16
N VAL A 162 -24.98 -8.10 7.46
CA VAL A 162 -24.40 -6.92 8.09
C VAL A 162 -23.24 -7.34 8.97
N GLY A 163 -22.23 -6.52 9.03
CA GLY A 163 -21.04 -6.78 9.84
C GLY A 163 -20.34 -5.49 10.22
N GLY A 164 -19.35 -5.62 11.04
CA GLY A 164 -18.53 -4.51 11.45
C GLY A 164 -17.46 -4.94 12.44
N GLY A 165 -16.66 -3.98 12.83
CA GLY A 165 -15.61 -4.22 13.80
C GLY A 165 -15.23 -2.96 14.55
N VAL A 166 -14.63 -3.16 15.69
CA VAL A 166 -14.02 -2.10 16.50
C VAL A 166 -12.63 -2.53 16.93
N THR A 167 -11.71 -1.59 16.87
CA THR A 167 -10.35 -1.71 17.41
C THR A 167 -10.14 -0.62 18.44
N ARG A 168 -9.48 -0.92 19.54
CA ARG A 168 -8.92 0.07 20.42
C ARG A 168 -7.51 -0.31 20.81
N ARG A 169 -6.56 0.62 20.60
CA ARG A 169 -5.13 0.38 20.76
C ARG A 169 -4.46 1.48 21.54
N HIS A 170 -3.49 1.06 22.34
CA HIS A 170 -2.41 1.87 22.85
C HIS A 170 -1.12 1.29 22.29
N ASP A 171 -0.51 1.97 21.35
CA ASP A 171 0.70 1.53 20.69
C ASP A 171 1.90 2.34 21.20
N GLU A 172 2.95 1.64 21.62
CA GLU A 172 4.24 2.18 22.01
C GLU A 172 5.34 1.22 21.57
N PHE A 173 5.58 1.16 20.24
CA PHE A 173 6.62 0.30 19.67
C PHE A 173 8.03 0.86 19.83
N VAL A 174 8.12 2.17 20.11
CA VAL A 174 9.36 2.87 20.45
C VAL A 174 9.15 3.53 21.80
N PRO A 175 10.09 3.44 22.76
CA PRO A 175 9.94 4.08 24.07
C PRO A 175 9.61 5.57 23.94
N GLY A 176 8.48 6.00 24.53
CA GLY A 176 8.00 7.38 24.49
C GLY A 176 7.27 7.78 23.20
N LEU A 177 7.20 6.93 22.17
CA LEU A 177 6.40 7.15 20.97
C LEU A 177 5.02 6.52 21.17
N THR A 178 4.16 7.20 21.90
CA THR A 178 2.82 6.71 22.23
C THR A 178 1.77 7.18 21.24
N GLN A 179 0.79 6.33 20.97
CA GLN A 179 -0.36 6.62 20.14
C GLN A 179 -1.58 5.88 20.68
N TYR A 180 -2.74 6.54 20.73
CA TYR A 180 -4.02 5.90 20.99
C TYR A 180 -4.83 5.89 19.71
N SER A 181 -5.28 4.72 19.27
CA SER A 181 -6.12 4.58 18.10
C SER A 181 -7.43 3.86 18.40
N THR A 182 -8.47 4.28 17.69
CA THR A 182 -9.77 3.63 17.69
C THR A 182 -10.24 3.52 16.25
N ASP A 183 -10.52 2.28 15.79
CA ASP A 183 -11.14 2.02 14.49
C ASP A 183 -12.57 1.54 14.70
N VAL A 184 -13.47 2.01 13.84
CA VAL A 184 -14.82 1.49 13.72
C VAL A 184 -15.11 1.22 12.26
N ALA A 185 -15.68 0.06 11.96
CA ALA A 185 -16.14 -0.29 10.63
C ALA A 185 -17.55 -0.88 10.66
N LEU A 186 -18.34 -0.54 9.64
CA LEU A 186 -19.66 -1.08 9.38
C LEU A 186 -19.73 -1.51 7.91
N LEU A 187 -20.30 -2.68 7.66
CA LEU A 187 -20.47 -3.23 6.32
C LEU A 187 -21.86 -3.82 6.18
N ALA A 188 -22.48 -3.63 5.03
CA ALA A 188 -23.70 -4.30 4.64
C ALA A 188 -23.52 -4.78 3.20
N ALA A 189 -23.92 -6.01 2.91
CA ALA A 189 -23.88 -6.54 1.57
C ALA A 189 -25.12 -7.40 1.29
N CYS A 190 -25.59 -7.34 0.04
CA CYS A 190 -26.63 -8.20 -0.49
C CYS A 190 -26.17 -8.82 -1.81
N GLN A 191 -26.40 -10.10 -1.99
CA GLN A 191 -26.06 -10.85 -3.19
C GLN A 191 -27.33 -11.53 -3.74
N ALA A 192 -27.84 -10.98 -4.84
CA ALA A 192 -29.03 -11.52 -5.50
C ALA A 192 -28.68 -12.77 -6.35
N SER A 193 -27.44 -12.86 -6.86
CA SER A 193 -26.88 -14.00 -7.59
C SER A 193 -25.36 -14.00 -7.47
N ALA A 194 -24.67 -15.01 -7.98
CA ALA A 194 -23.20 -15.05 -8.02
C ALA A 194 -22.58 -13.87 -8.77
N SER A 195 -23.34 -13.23 -9.66
CA SER A 195 -22.88 -12.13 -10.52
C SER A 195 -23.59 -10.79 -10.29
N SER A 196 -24.53 -10.73 -9.33
CA SER A 196 -25.28 -9.48 -9.04
C SER A 196 -25.39 -9.27 -7.53
N GLY A 197 -25.03 -8.08 -7.08
CA GLY A 197 -25.04 -7.72 -5.68
C GLY A 197 -24.65 -6.27 -5.44
N ALA A 198 -24.78 -5.85 -4.19
CA ALA A 198 -24.40 -4.52 -3.74
C ALA A 198 -23.78 -4.62 -2.34
N SER A 199 -22.88 -3.70 -2.04
CA SER A 199 -22.33 -3.52 -0.69
C SER A 199 -22.19 -2.05 -0.37
N LEU A 200 -22.35 -1.74 0.92
CA LEU A 200 -22.11 -0.43 1.49
C LEU A 200 -21.15 -0.58 2.67
N PHE A 201 -20.31 0.40 2.86
CA PHE A 201 -19.38 0.42 3.98
C PHE A 201 -19.18 1.81 4.55
N TYR A 202 -18.81 1.85 5.81
CA TYR A 202 -18.34 3.01 6.54
C TYR A 202 -17.21 2.59 7.46
N GLY A 203 -16.13 3.35 7.49
CA GLY A 203 -15.03 3.16 8.42
C GLY A 203 -14.50 4.48 8.93
N ARG A 204 -14.07 4.50 10.19
CA ARG A 204 -13.45 5.65 10.82
C ARG A 204 -12.33 5.20 11.73
N THR A 205 -11.14 5.78 11.53
CA THR A 205 -10.00 5.70 12.43
C THR A 205 -9.81 7.04 13.10
N THR A 206 -9.63 7.02 14.41
CA THR A 206 -9.26 8.21 15.19
C THR A 206 -7.97 7.92 15.94
N GLU A 207 -6.94 8.70 15.69
CA GLU A 207 -5.67 8.65 16.39
C GLU A 207 -5.52 9.90 17.25
N THR A 208 -5.22 9.71 18.53
CA THR A 208 -5.05 10.80 19.50
C THR A 208 -3.77 10.62 20.28
N GLN A 209 -3.23 11.74 20.81
CA GLN A 209 -1.95 11.76 21.50
C GLN A 209 -0.82 11.09 20.70
N GLN A 210 -0.90 11.19 19.38
CA GLN A 210 0.11 10.68 18.48
C GLN A 210 1.38 11.50 18.66
N ARG A 211 2.38 10.90 19.33
CA ARG A 211 3.66 11.55 19.58
C ARG A 211 4.39 11.76 18.26
N VAL A 212 4.91 12.97 18.06
CA VAL A 212 5.78 13.28 16.93
C VAL A 212 7.15 12.64 17.17
N TYR A 213 7.77 12.11 16.12
CA TYR A 213 9.10 11.50 16.17
C TYR A 213 10.12 12.43 15.52
N PRO A 214 11.30 12.67 16.13
CA PRO A 214 12.30 13.52 15.52
C PRO A 214 12.82 12.95 14.22
N THR A 215 12.83 13.75 13.17
CA THR A 215 13.35 13.38 11.84
C THR A 215 14.64 14.13 11.56
N VAL A 216 15.70 13.40 11.19
CA VAL A 216 17.00 13.97 10.85
C VAL A 216 17.08 14.23 9.35
N TYR A 217 17.40 15.45 8.95
CA TYR A 217 17.64 15.83 7.57
C TYR A 217 19.10 16.24 7.34
N LEU A 218 19.63 15.86 6.18
CA LEU A 218 21.01 16.09 5.80
C LEU A 218 21.05 16.94 4.53
N THR A 219 21.57 18.16 4.62
CA THR A 219 21.82 19.01 3.45
C THR A 219 23.31 19.06 3.12
N THR A 220 24.17 19.06 4.12
CA THR A 220 25.63 19.10 3.98
C THR A 220 26.36 18.01 4.79
N ALA A 221 25.74 17.53 5.87
CA ALA A 221 26.34 16.56 6.78
C ALA A 221 26.42 15.14 6.18
N ALA A 222 27.35 14.33 6.70
CA ALA A 222 27.38 12.89 6.47
C ALA A 222 26.28 12.20 7.27
N THR A 223 25.89 10.98 6.85
CA THR A 223 24.92 10.16 7.60
C THR A 223 25.48 9.84 8.99
N PRO A 224 24.80 10.24 10.07
CA PRO A 224 25.27 9.97 11.42
C PRO A 224 25.10 8.48 11.78
N GLU A 225 25.83 8.01 12.77
CA GLU A 225 25.61 6.69 13.34
C GLU A 225 24.17 6.58 13.90
N PRO A 226 23.47 5.45 13.67
CA PRO A 226 22.14 5.26 14.20
C PRO A 226 22.11 5.31 15.73
N VAL A 227 21.24 6.16 16.27
CA VAL A 227 21.04 6.29 17.71
C VAL A 227 20.09 5.22 18.24
N GLU A 228 20.03 5.09 19.56
CA GLU A 228 19.05 4.22 20.20
C GLU A 228 17.61 4.67 19.83
N SER A 229 16.79 3.70 19.48
CA SER A 229 15.39 3.98 19.10
C SER A 229 14.57 4.32 20.35
N ARG A 230 14.36 5.62 20.55
CA ARG A 230 13.46 6.20 21.56
C ARG A 230 12.95 7.55 21.07
N ASN A 231 11.76 7.93 21.48
CA ASN A 231 11.26 9.26 21.17
C ASN A 231 11.95 10.31 22.04
N THR A 232 12.66 11.23 21.41
CA THR A 232 13.39 12.33 22.05
C THR A 232 12.75 13.70 21.79
N ALA A 233 11.64 13.77 21.06
CA ALA A 233 10.89 15.00 20.85
C ALA A 233 10.33 15.57 22.15
N PRO A 234 10.04 16.88 22.20
CA PRO A 234 9.37 17.51 23.34
C PRO A 234 8.08 16.78 23.71
N THR A 235 7.75 16.71 25.00
CA THR A 235 6.58 15.96 25.48
C THR A 235 5.25 16.54 25.01
N TRP A 236 5.21 17.82 24.67
CA TRP A 236 4.05 18.52 24.12
C TRP A 236 3.88 18.31 22.60
N ALA A 237 4.91 17.78 21.89
CA ALA A 237 4.87 17.51 20.45
C ALA A 237 3.96 16.31 20.18
N VAL A 238 2.67 16.57 20.08
CA VAL A 238 1.63 15.56 19.83
C VAL A 238 0.70 16.00 18.72
N GLY A 239 0.21 15.03 17.96
CA GLY A 239 -0.76 15.21 16.89
C GLY A 239 -2.07 14.45 17.16
N SER A 240 -3.00 14.66 16.26
CA SER A 240 -4.23 13.89 16.16
C SER A 240 -4.62 13.74 14.69
N THR A 241 -5.18 12.59 14.35
CA THR A 241 -5.58 12.26 12.97
C THR A 241 -6.95 11.60 12.98
N VAL A 242 -7.78 11.93 12.00
CA VAL A 242 -9.06 11.28 11.76
C VAL A 242 -9.11 10.88 10.28
N VAL A 243 -9.28 9.58 10.03
CA VAL A 243 -9.55 9.04 8.69
C VAL A 243 -11.00 8.59 8.65
N THR A 244 -11.74 8.95 7.62
CA THR A 244 -13.11 8.51 7.43
C THR A 244 -13.32 8.11 5.97
N ASP A 245 -13.67 6.83 5.75
CA ASP A 245 -13.93 6.28 4.43
C ASP A 245 -15.31 5.64 4.40
N TYR A 246 -16.09 5.98 3.39
CA TYR A 246 -17.38 5.34 3.15
C TYR A 246 -17.71 5.29 1.67
N GLY A 247 -18.56 4.35 1.33
CA GLY A 247 -18.94 4.19 -0.07
C GLY A 247 -19.81 2.98 -0.31
N GLY A 248 -20.00 2.72 -1.60
CA GLY A 248 -20.76 1.57 -2.06
C GLY A 248 -20.24 1.01 -3.36
N LEU A 249 -20.47 -0.28 -3.50
CA LEU A 249 -20.16 -1.07 -4.69
C LEU A 249 -21.45 -1.72 -5.19
N PHE A 250 -21.61 -1.73 -6.49
CA PHE A 250 -22.74 -2.37 -7.15
C PHE A 250 -22.24 -3.19 -8.33
N ARG A 251 -22.82 -4.39 -8.51
CA ARG A 251 -22.57 -5.26 -9.65
C ARG A 251 -23.88 -5.86 -10.14
N LEU A 252 -24.12 -5.79 -11.45
CA LEU A 252 -25.30 -6.31 -12.10
C LEU A 252 -24.92 -7.07 -13.37
N GLN A 253 -25.38 -8.32 -13.47
CA GLN A 253 -25.39 -9.04 -14.75
C GLN A 253 -26.66 -8.63 -15.53
N ALA A 254 -26.46 -7.94 -16.64
CA ALA A 254 -27.54 -7.49 -17.53
C ALA A 254 -27.72 -8.46 -18.73
N PRO A 255 -28.87 -8.42 -19.42
CA PRO A 255 -29.08 -9.20 -20.64
C PRO A 255 -28.02 -8.97 -21.71
N GLY A 256 -27.77 -9.95 -22.57
CA GLY A 256 -26.80 -9.84 -23.67
C GLY A 256 -25.35 -9.89 -23.20
N ASN A 257 -25.04 -10.62 -22.13
CA ASN A 257 -23.68 -10.81 -21.58
C ASN A 257 -22.99 -9.50 -21.13
N TRP A 258 -23.79 -8.48 -20.76
CA TRP A 258 -23.28 -7.27 -20.15
C TRP A 258 -23.14 -7.44 -18.63
N THR A 259 -22.02 -6.97 -18.10
CA THR A 259 -21.81 -6.78 -16.67
C THR A 259 -21.61 -5.30 -16.39
N LEU A 260 -22.44 -4.74 -15.51
CA LEU A 260 -22.27 -3.38 -15.00
C LEU A 260 -21.65 -3.43 -13.62
N ARG A 261 -20.64 -2.62 -13.37
CA ARG A 261 -20.04 -2.41 -12.05
C ARG A 261 -19.97 -0.93 -11.75
N MET A 262 -20.26 -0.55 -10.53
CA MET A 262 -20.15 0.83 -10.06
C MET A 262 -19.51 0.83 -8.68
N GLY A 263 -18.60 1.75 -8.46
CA GLY A 263 -18.04 2.11 -7.16
C GLY A 263 -18.18 3.62 -6.96
N LEU A 264 -18.64 4.03 -5.79
CA LEU A 264 -18.68 5.44 -5.37
C LEU A 264 -18.17 5.55 -3.94
N PHE A 265 -17.19 6.42 -3.73
CA PHE A 265 -16.42 6.47 -2.49
C PHE A 265 -16.18 7.89 -2.03
N ARG A 266 -16.13 8.07 -0.73
CA ARG A 266 -15.65 9.28 -0.08
C ARG A 266 -14.52 8.89 0.88
N SER A 267 -13.38 9.54 0.75
CA SER A 267 -12.23 9.42 1.64
C SER A 267 -11.89 10.78 2.24
N VAL A 268 -11.72 10.85 3.54
CA VAL A 268 -11.39 12.08 4.26
C VAL A 268 -10.23 11.79 5.22
N TYR A 269 -9.20 12.60 5.11
CA TYR A 269 -8.06 12.65 5.99
C TYR A 269 -7.99 14.02 6.66
N ASP A 270 -8.22 14.05 7.95
CA ASP A 270 -8.27 15.26 8.77
C ASP A 270 -7.21 15.18 9.87
N GLN A 271 -6.41 16.25 9.99
CA GLN A 271 -5.37 16.38 11.01
C GLN A 271 -5.66 17.64 11.85
N PRO A 272 -6.51 17.54 12.88
CA PRO A 272 -6.84 18.69 13.74
C PRO A 272 -5.62 19.31 14.42
N ARG A 273 -4.59 18.50 14.69
CA ARG A 273 -3.30 18.92 15.23
C ARG A 273 -2.19 18.07 14.62
N SER A 274 -1.19 18.72 14.04
CA SER A 274 -0.02 18.04 13.51
C SER A 274 1.24 18.90 13.68
N GLY A 275 2.39 18.26 13.58
CA GLY A 275 3.67 18.94 13.62
C GLY A 275 4.81 18.01 13.21
N SER A 276 5.98 18.61 12.95
CA SER A 276 7.20 17.90 12.61
C SER A 276 8.34 18.40 13.49
N ASP A 277 9.05 17.47 14.12
CA ASP A 277 10.24 17.73 14.93
C ASP A 277 11.48 17.46 14.08
N LEU A 278 12.25 18.48 13.78
CA LEU A 278 13.31 18.46 12.76
C LEU A 278 14.68 18.62 13.42
N LEU A 279 15.60 17.73 13.09
CA LEU A 279 17.01 17.76 13.47
C LEU A 279 17.86 17.88 12.21
N ASN A 280 18.32 19.10 11.92
CA ASN A 280 18.99 19.41 10.66
C ASN A 280 20.52 19.38 10.83
N ASP A 281 21.19 18.76 9.85
CA ASP A 281 22.64 18.72 9.67
C ASP A 281 23.44 18.49 10.96
N PRO A 282 23.31 17.30 11.59
CA PRO A 282 24.09 16.98 12.78
C PRO A 282 25.61 17.05 12.48
N ASP A 283 26.35 17.69 13.37
CA ASP A 283 27.80 17.73 13.30
C ASP A 283 28.42 16.35 13.65
N PRO A 284 29.74 16.14 13.50
CA PRO A 284 30.39 14.88 13.83
C PRO A 284 30.24 14.46 15.31
N THR A 285 29.85 15.36 16.21
CA THR A 285 29.54 15.08 17.62
C THR A 285 28.07 14.73 17.85
N GLY A 286 27.25 14.77 16.78
CA GLY A 286 25.82 14.49 16.79
C GLY A 286 24.95 15.66 17.26
N ILE A 287 25.46 16.89 17.29
CA ILE A 287 24.68 18.10 17.60
C ILE A 287 24.04 18.63 16.32
N ALA A 288 22.71 18.71 16.29
CA ALA A 288 21.91 19.17 15.17
C ALA A 288 21.15 20.46 15.50
N GLN A 289 20.85 21.27 14.49
CA GLN A 289 19.89 22.37 14.61
C GLN A 289 18.50 21.78 14.86
N HIS A 290 17.86 22.19 15.97
CA HIS A 290 16.56 21.68 16.39
C HIS A 290 15.46 22.68 16.07
N GLN A 291 14.49 22.27 15.27
CA GLN A 291 13.35 23.09 14.84
C GLN A 291 12.06 22.30 15.00
N TYR A 292 10.96 23.00 15.28
CA TYR A 292 9.64 22.42 15.28
C TYR A 292 8.71 23.19 14.35
N VAL A 293 8.05 22.47 13.47
CA VAL A 293 7.02 23.02 12.59
C VAL A 293 5.66 22.57 13.11
N SER A 294 4.82 23.50 13.49
CA SER A 294 3.45 23.24 13.92
C SER A 294 2.47 23.69 12.83
N TYR A 295 1.47 22.87 12.57
CA TYR A 295 0.45 23.14 11.56
C TYR A 295 -0.90 23.41 12.22
N PRO A 296 -1.70 24.37 11.71
CA PRO A 296 -3.13 24.43 12.02
C PRO A 296 -3.82 23.18 11.46
N GLU A 297 -5.13 23.06 11.62
CA GLU A 297 -5.91 21.97 11.04
C GLU A 297 -5.60 21.80 9.55
N GLN A 298 -5.15 20.60 9.16
CA GLN A 298 -4.93 20.18 7.78
C GLN A 298 -6.03 19.22 7.37
N TYR A 299 -6.50 19.31 6.13
CA TYR A 299 -7.62 18.54 5.64
C TYR A 299 -7.39 18.10 4.19
N THR A 300 -7.71 16.83 3.88
CA THR A 300 -7.83 16.35 2.51
C THR A 300 -9.06 15.46 2.41
N GLY A 301 -9.93 15.74 1.45
CA GLY A 301 -11.12 14.93 1.24
C GLY A 301 -11.41 14.76 -0.24
N SER A 302 -11.64 13.51 -0.68
CA SER A 302 -11.93 13.18 -2.06
C SER A 302 -13.22 12.40 -2.19
N THR A 303 -14.05 12.77 -3.16
CA THR A 303 -15.14 11.94 -3.67
C THR A 303 -14.70 11.36 -5.01
N SER A 304 -14.72 10.05 -5.13
CA SER A 304 -14.23 9.37 -6.33
C SER A 304 -15.10 8.17 -6.68
N GLY A 305 -14.98 7.69 -7.91
CA GLY A 305 -15.71 6.51 -8.32
C GLY A 305 -15.47 6.12 -9.77
N GLU A 306 -16.03 4.96 -10.09
CA GLU A 306 -15.96 4.37 -11.43
C GLU A 306 -17.30 3.72 -11.79
N LEU A 307 -17.74 3.94 -13.03
CA LEU A 307 -18.77 3.15 -13.69
C LEU A 307 -18.12 2.36 -14.83
N ARG A 308 -18.29 1.03 -14.82
CA ARG A 308 -17.72 0.12 -15.81
C ARG A 308 -18.80 -0.76 -16.41
N ALA A 309 -18.86 -0.82 -17.73
CA ALA A 309 -19.69 -1.74 -18.49
C ALA A 309 -18.76 -2.69 -19.27
N THR A 310 -18.94 -3.99 -19.09
CA THR A 310 -18.15 -5.03 -19.76
C THR A 310 -19.10 -5.90 -20.57
N HIS A 311 -18.87 -6.04 -21.87
CA HIS A 311 -19.57 -6.96 -22.76
C HIS A 311 -18.67 -8.16 -23.04
N LEU A 312 -19.15 -9.36 -22.69
CA LEU A 312 -18.43 -10.60 -22.90
C LEU A 312 -18.98 -11.33 -24.12
N THR A 313 -18.09 -11.66 -25.07
CA THR A 313 -18.36 -12.51 -26.21
C THR A 313 -17.50 -13.77 -26.16
N THR A 314 -18.11 -14.94 -26.22
CA THR A 314 -17.39 -16.22 -26.25
C THR A 314 -17.64 -16.91 -27.59
N ASN A 315 -16.58 -17.21 -28.32
CA ASN A 315 -16.63 -17.91 -29.61
C ASN A 315 -15.58 -19.03 -29.63
N GLY A 316 -16.01 -20.23 -29.30
CA GLY A 316 -15.12 -21.40 -29.18
C GLY A 316 -13.99 -21.16 -28.17
N PRO A 317 -12.71 -21.22 -28.58
CA PRO A 317 -11.57 -21.02 -27.69
C PRO A 317 -11.30 -19.53 -27.35
N ARG A 318 -12.03 -18.60 -27.96
CA ARG A 318 -11.83 -17.15 -27.81
C ARG A 318 -12.88 -16.57 -26.89
N GLN A 319 -12.41 -15.86 -25.89
CA GLN A 319 -13.22 -15.00 -25.02
C GLN A 319 -12.76 -13.56 -25.24
N GLN A 320 -13.71 -12.69 -25.53
CA GLN A 320 -13.44 -11.28 -25.86
C GLN A 320 -14.26 -10.41 -24.93
N GLU A 321 -13.62 -9.37 -24.38
CA GLU A 321 -14.29 -8.40 -23.53
C GLU A 321 -14.11 -6.99 -24.14
N LEU A 322 -15.23 -6.29 -24.35
CA LEU A 322 -15.24 -4.86 -24.59
C LEU A 322 -15.59 -4.17 -23.29
N ILE A 323 -14.71 -3.28 -22.84
CA ILE A 323 -14.83 -2.59 -21.57
C ILE A 323 -14.99 -1.09 -21.84
N LEU A 324 -16.06 -0.52 -21.31
CA LEU A 324 -16.30 0.92 -21.29
C LEU A 324 -16.25 1.39 -19.84
N THR A 325 -15.55 2.48 -19.56
CA THR A 325 -15.46 3.04 -18.22
C THR A 325 -15.54 4.54 -18.18
N VAL A 326 -16.08 5.07 -17.09
CA VAL A 326 -15.96 6.48 -16.71
C VAL A 326 -15.50 6.50 -15.26
N ARG A 327 -14.42 7.25 -14.99
CA ARG A 327 -13.88 7.49 -13.65
C ARG A 327 -13.89 8.97 -13.36
N ALA A 328 -14.10 9.32 -12.11
CA ALA A 328 -14.03 10.70 -11.67
C ALA A 328 -13.47 10.80 -10.26
N ARG A 329 -12.82 11.92 -9.97
CA ARG A 329 -12.52 12.38 -8.61
C ARG A 329 -12.73 13.88 -8.49
N ASP A 330 -13.16 14.29 -7.29
CA ASP A 330 -13.28 15.68 -6.84
C ASP A 330 -12.64 15.74 -5.46
N MET A 331 -11.43 16.32 -5.39
CA MET A 331 -10.60 16.39 -4.20
C MET A 331 -10.44 17.83 -3.75
N MET A 332 -10.59 18.06 -2.46
CA MET A 332 -10.30 19.33 -1.78
C MET A 332 -9.26 19.09 -0.70
N ALA A 333 -8.17 19.88 -0.73
CA ALA A 333 -7.18 19.92 0.34
C ALA A 333 -7.06 21.33 0.92
N ARG A 334 -6.78 21.41 2.24
CA ARG A 334 -6.43 22.64 2.96
C ARG A 334 -5.13 22.37 3.69
N TYR A 335 -4.10 23.15 3.42
CA TYR A 335 -2.76 22.97 3.97
C TYR A 335 -2.01 24.30 4.12
N GLY A 336 -0.80 24.24 4.71
CA GLY A 336 0.00 25.42 4.99
C GLY A 336 -0.41 26.12 6.29
N GLY A 337 -0.21 27.42 6.38
CA GLY A 337 -0.53 28.22 7.57
C GLY A 337 0.31 27.85 8.81
N TYR A 338 1.40 27.11 8.63
CA TYR A 338 2.28 26.63 9.69
C TYR A 338 3.00 27.77 10.41
N ASP A 339 3.45 27.48 11.63
CA ASP A 339 4.46 28.23 12.34
C ASP A 339 5.70 27.38 12.58
N GLN A 340 6.88 27.94 12.42
CA GLN A 340 8.16 27.28 12.62
C GLN A 340 8.94 28.00 13.70
N VAL A 341 9.36 27.24 14.72
CA VAL A 341 10.15 27.76 15.84
C VAL A 341 11.51 27.09 15.87
N ASP A 342 12.53 27.91 16.09
CA ASP A 342 13.87 27.43 16.40
C ASP A 342 13.93 27.10 17.90
N LEU A 343 14.24 25.84 18.21
CA LEU A 343 14.40 25.33 19.56
C LEU A 343 15.88 25.26 20.00
N GLY A 344 16.78 25.84 19.21
CA GLY A 344 18.23 25.86 19.43
C GLY A 344 18.90 24.61 18.86
N THR A 345 19.78 23.99 19.62
CA THR A 345 20.51 22.79 19.20
C THR A 345 20.19 21.61 20.11
N LEU A 346 20.17 20.41 19.54
CA LEU A 346 19.94 19.17 20.27
C LEU A 346 20.94 18.09 19.81
N ARG A 347 21.49 17.34 20.77
CA ARG A 347 22.28 16.16 20.45
C ARG A 347 21.36 15.01 20.10
N LEU A 348 21.65 14.30 19.00
CA LEU A 348 20.92 13.08 18.60
C LEU A 348 20.83 12.08 19.79
N GLY A 349 19.65 11.51 19.98
CA GLY A 349 19.35 10.56 21.07
C GLY A 349 19.15 11.22 22.44
N THR A 350 19.19 12.54 22.57
CA THR A 350 18.94 13.28 23.82
C THR A 350 17.51 13.80 23.87
N GLN A 351 16.82 13.62 25.01
CA GLN A 351 15.45 14.12 25.20
C GLN A 351 15.41 15.66 25.14
N SER A 352 14.55 16.19 24.30
CA SER A 352 14.26 17.63 24.30
C SER A 352 13.39 18.02 25.50
N MET A 353 13.85 19.03 26.25
CA MET A 353 13.18 19.52 27.48
C MET A 353 12.64 20.94 27.31
N VAL A 354 12.55 21.45 26.07
CA VAL A 354 12.03 22.80 25.80
C VAL A 354 10.55 22.89 26.14
N PRO A 355 10.08 23.99 26.76
CA PRO A 355 8.66 24.24 26.99
C PRO A 355 7.91 24.44 25.66
N GLU A 356 6.59 24.19 25.66
CA GLU A 356 5.75 24.42 24.48
C GLU A 356 5.75 25.92 24.11
N PRO A 357 6.15 26.29 22.88
CA PRO A 357 6.07 27.66 22.42
C PRO A 357 4.61 28.04 22.11
N VAL A 358 4.35 29.34 22.03
CA VAL A 358 3.09 29.85 21.49
C VAL A 358 3.21 29.93 19.99
N PHE A 359 2.36 29.18 19.27
CA PHE A 359 2.37 29.15 17.81
C PHE A 359 1.46 30.24 17.23
N ALA A 360 1.96 30.94 16.21
CA ALA A 360 1.26 31.98 15.47
C ALA A 360 0.94 31.48 14.04
N TYR A 361 -0.20 30.80 13.90
CA TYR A 361 -0.60 30.25 12.61
C TYR A 361 -1.02 31.32 11.61
N GLY A 362 -0.57 31.13 10.36
CA GLY A 362 -1.02 31.88 9.20
C GLY A 362 -2.28 31.31 8.57
N PRO A 363 -2.81 31.95 7.53
CA PRO A 363 -3.93 31.43 6.77
C PRO A 363 -3.49 30.23 5.92
N VAL A 364 -4.44 29.31 5.62
CA VAL A 364 -4.21 28.09 4.86
C VAL A 364 -4.47 28.28 3.37
N THR A 365 -3.76 27.52 2.54
CA THR A 365 -3.99 27.36 1.10
C THR A 365 -5.14 26.37 0.88
N GLN A 366 -6.00 26.66 -0.10
CA GLN A 366 -7.01 25.73 -0.59
C GLN A 366 -6.61 25.20 -1.96
N ASP A 367 -6.75 23.91 -2.15
CA ASP A 367 -6.38 23.20 -3.37
C ASP A 367 -7.54 22.30 -3.81
N HIS A 368 -8.06 22.53 -4.98
CA HIS A 368 -9.19 21.81 -5.53
C HIS A 368 -8.80 21.12 -6.83
N THR A 369 -8.84 19.80 -6.84
CA THR A 369 -8.52 18.97 -8.00
C THR A 369 -9.76 18.24 -8.48
N ARG A 370 -10.07 18.37 -9.76
CA ARG A 370 -11.12 17.63 -10.49
C ARG A 370 -10.51 16.83 -11.61
N GLN A 371 -10.89 15.59 -11.72
CA GLN A 371 -10.44 14.73 -12.81
C GLN A 371 -11.58 13.86 -13.32
N TRP A 372 -11.72 13.82 -14.64
CA TRP A 372 -12.60 12.92 -15.37
C TRP A 372 -11.80 12.11 -16.36
N THR A 373 -12.10 10.82 -16.44
CA THR A 373 -11.44 9.89 -17.34
C THR A 373 -12.49 8.99 -17.97
N ALA A 374 -12.58 9.00 -19.28
CA ALA A 374 -13.38 8.04 -20.02
C ALA A 374 -12.46 7.01 -20.66
N GLY A 375 -12.85 5.75 -20.71
CA GLY A 375 -11.99 4.71 -21.21
C GLY A 375 -12.72 3.70 -22.08
N VAL A 376 -12.02 3.19 -23.09
CA VAL A 376 -12.40 2.03 -23.88
C VAL A 376 -11.25 1.05 -23.90
N ALA A 377 -11.54 -0.23 -23.60
CA ALA A 377 -10.55 -1.29 -23.65
C ALA A 377 -11.10 -2.56 -24.29
N TYR A 378 -10.21 -3.31 -24.89
CA TYR A 378 -10.48 -4.61 -25.49
C TYR A 378 -9.55 -5.63 -24.83
N VAL A 379 -10.12 -6.76 -24.39
CA VAL A 379 -9.39 -7.90 -23.81
C VAL A 379 -9.73 -9.14 -24.62
N LEU A 380 -8.70 -9.89 -25.02
CA LEU A 380 -8.82 -11.16 -25.74
C LEU A 380 -8.11 -12.24 -24.94
N HIS A 381 -8.87 -13.27 -24.57
CA HIS A 381 -8.34 -14.55 -24.09
C HIS A 381 -8.53 -15.60 -25.20
N TRP A 382 -7.46 -15.95 -25.89
CA TRP A 382 -7.48 -17.00 -26.86
C TRP A 382 -6.72 -18.19 -26.30
N ARG A 383 -7.52 -19.18 -25.84
CA ARG A 383 -7.01 -20.35 -25.13
C ARG A 383 -5.76 -20.93 -25.82
N ASP A 384 -4.71 -21.16 -25.01
CA ASP A 384 -3.42 -21.74 -25.43
C ASP A 384 -2.68 -20.97 -26.55
N THR A 385 -3.10 -19.75 -26.85
CA THR A 385 -2.51 -18.95 -27.94
C THR A 385 -2.00 -17.61 -27.45
N VAL A 386 -2.86 -16.74 -26.94
CA VAL A 386 -2.50 -15.40 -26.49
C VAL A 386 -3.57 -14.83 -25.54
N ASP A 387 -3.10 -14.14 -24.51
CA ASP A 387 -3.88 -13.17 -23.75
C ASP A 387 -3.42 -11.77 -24.19
N PHE A 388 -4.35 -10.95 -24.61
CA PHE A 388 -4.07 -9.58 -25.06
C PHE A 388 -5.04 -8.61 -24.44
N ALA A 389 -4.55 -7.44 -24.03
CA ALA A 389 -5.39 -6.33 -23.57
C ALA A 389 -4.82 -5.01 -24.07
N ALA A 390 -5.70 -4.10 -24.47
CA ALA A 390 -5.31 -2.72 -24.82
C ALA A 390 -6.45 -1.77 -24.50
N GLY A 391 -6.13 -0.53 -24.15
CA GLY A 391 -7.12 0.50 -23.86
C GLY A 391 -6.57 1.91 -24.02
N LEU A 392 -7.51 2.82 -24.21
CA LEU A 392 -7.30 4.27 -24.36
C LEU A 392 -8.17 5.02 -23.37
N GLU A 393 -7.62 6.05 -22.73
CA GLU A 393 -8.27 6.87 -21.72
C GLU A 393 -7.95 8.36 -21.92
N PRO A 394 -8.77 9.14 -22.63
CA PRO A 394 -8.73 10.59 -22.54
C PRO A 394 -9.06 11.04 -21.10
N VAL A 395 -8.24 11.95 -20.60
CA VAL A 395 -8.37 12.54 -19.27
C VAL A 395 -8.64 14.03 -19.39
N ARG A 396 -9.51 14.56 -18.55
CA ARG A 396 -9.61 15.98 -18.25
C ARG A 396 -9.25 16.19 -16.78
N TYR A 397 -8.15 16.87 -16.56
CA TYR A 397 -7.62 17.21 -15.24
C TYR A 397 -7.66 18.73 -15.08
N GLU A 398 -8.19 19.19 -13.95
CA GLU A 398 -8.24 20.60 -13.58
C GLU A 398 -7.85 20.71 -12.11
N ARG A 399 -6.93 21.62 -11.79
CA ARG A 399 -6.51 21.93 -10.44
C ARG A 399 -6.51 23.44 -10.22
N THR A 400 -7.18 23.88 -9.16
CA THR A 400 -7.24 25.29 -8.76
C THR A 400 -6.63 25.45 -7.39
N ILE A 401 -5.57 26.26 -7.28
CA ILE A 401 -4.91 26.62 -6.04
C ILE A 401 -5.31 28.03 -5.67
N THR A 402 -5.77 28.22 -4.46
CA THR A 402 -6.11 29.51 -3.86
C THR A 402 -5.21 29.75 -2.65
N GLU A 403 -4.10 30.42 -2.87
CA GLU A 403 -3.22 30.84 -1.78
C GLU A 403 -3.85 32.02 -1.01
N PRO A 404 -3.48 32.22 0.26
CA PRO A 404 -3.98 33.33 1.04
C PRO A 404 -3.68 34.68 0.39
N GLN A 405 -4.71 35.52 0.24
CA GLN A 405 -4.62 36.87 -0.35
C GLN A 405 -4.14 36.91 -1.82
N ALA A 406 -4.08 35.76 -2.50
CA ALA A 406 -3.71 35.67 -3.91
C ALA A 406 -4.94 35.36 -4.80
N VAL A 407 -4.81 35.68 -6.10
CA VAL A 407 -5.81 35.27 -7.10
C VAL A 407 -5.69 33.77 -7.33
N PRO A 408 -6.80 33.03 -7.37
CA PRO A 408 -6.76 31.60 -7.67
C PRO A 408 -6.04 31.31 -8.99
N VAL A 409 -5.15 30.32 -8.98
CA VAL A 409 -4.43 29.84 -10.16
C VAL A 409 -5.02 28.51 -10.58
N THR A 410 -5.49 28.40 -11.81
CA THR A 410 -6.06 27.16 -12.36
C THR A 410 -5.14 26.59 -13.43
N GLN A 411 -4.83 25.32 -13.31
CA GLN A 411 -4.10 24.53 -14.29
C GLN A 411 -5.03 23.47 -14.89
N GLN A 412 -4.94 23.28 -16.19
CA GLN A 412 -5.72 22.28 -16.91
C GLN A 412 -4.80 21.40 -17.77
N GLU A 413 -5.04 20.09 -17.74
CA GLU A 413 -4.35 19.10 -18.53
C GLU A 413 -5.36 18.15 -19.17
N SER A 414 -5.09 17.73 -20.40
CA SER A 414 -5.95 16.81 -21.14
C SER A 414 -5.13 15.73 -21.84
N PRO A 415 -4.38 14.90 -21.11
CA PRO A 415 -3.57 13.85 -21.72
C PRO A 415 -4.44 12.70 -22.23
N LEU A 416 -3.95 12.02 -23.27
CA LEU A 416 -4.40 10.69 -23.64
C LEU A 416 -3.52 9.66 -22.92
N LEU A 417 -4.12 8.86 -22.04
CA LEU A 417 -3.50 7.70 -21.40
C LEU A 417 -3.80 6.45 -22.24
N TYR A 418 -2.91 5.47 -22.16
CA TYR A 418 -3.07 4.21 -22.87
C TYR A 418 -2.32 3.09 -22.18
N TYR A 419 -2.75 1.88 -22.44
CA TYR A 419 -2.01 0.68 -22.08
C TYR A 419 -2.16 -0.37 -23.16
N ALA A 420 -1.18 -1.27 -23.25
CA ALA A 420 -1.29 -2.51 -23.97
C ALA A 420 -0.48 -3.58 -23.26
N SER A 421 -0.97 -4.81 -23.26
CA SER A 421 -0.27 -5.97 -22.74
C SER A 421 -0.57 -7.21 -23.58
N ALA A 422 0.41 -8.10 -23.67
CA ALA A 422 0.26 -9.39 -24.30
C ALA A 422 1.00 -10.46 -23.48
N ALA A 423 0.41 -11.64 -23.38
CA ALA A 423 1.06 -12.81 -22.81
C ALA A 423 0.83 -14.02 -23.73
N VAL A 424 1.91 -14.75 -24.02
CA VAL A 424 1.86 -15.93 -24.89
C VAL A 424 2.42 -17.14 -24.15
N PRO A 425 1.76 -18.31 -24.21
CA PRO A 425 2.30 -19.54 -23.66
C PRO A 425 3.52 -19.97 -24.50
N VAL A 426 4.67 -20.15 -23.84
CA VAL A 426 5.90 -20.66 -24.44
C VAL A 426 6.01 -22.17 -24.25
N THR A 427 5.55 -22.64 -23.10
CA THR A 427 5.44 -24.06 -22.77
C THR A 427 4.16 -24.33 -22.00
N ALA A 428 3.87 -25.62 -21.68
CA ALA A 428 2.74 -25.97 -20.83
C ALA A 428 2.75 -25.32 -19.42
N HIS A 429 3.90 -24.82 -18.99
CA HIS A 429 4.13 -24.25 -17.65
C HIS A 429 4.65 -22.83 -17.65
N ALA A 430 5.06 -22.31 -18.81
CA ALA A 430 5.65 -20.98 -18.91
C ALA A 430 4.93 -20.11 -19.95
N SER A 431 4.74 -18.84 -19.63
CA SER A 431 4.26 -17.80 -20.53
C SER A 431 5.22 -16.60 -20.51
N ALA A 432 5.49 -16.05 -21.68
CA ALA A 432 6.19 -14.77 -21.82
C ALA A 432 5.15 -13.64 -21.91
N TYR A 433 5.46 -12.49 -21.35
CA TYR A 433 4.58 -11.33 -21.39
C TYR A 433 5.33 -10.04 -21.69
N ALA A 434 4.62 -9.07 -22.23
CA ALA A 434 5.09 -7.71 -22.41
C ALA A 434 3.93 -6.74 -22.09
N ALA A 435 4.27 -5.57 -21.53
CA ALA A 435 3.29 -4.53 -21.23
C ALA A 435 3.90 -3.14 -21.41
N LEU A 436 3.08 -2.20 -21.82
CA LEU A 436 3.39 -0.78 -21.83
C LEU A 436 2.20 -0.01 -21.27
N THR A 437 2.49 1.05 -20.51
CA THR A 437 1.44 1.84 -19.83
C THR A 437 1.87 3.29 -19.73
N ARG A 438 0.92 4.21 -19.95
CA ARG A 438 1.08 5.64 -19.72
C ARG A 438 0.06 6.11 -18.71
N GLY A 439 0.52 6.81 -17.67
CA GLY A 439 -0.29 7.34 -16.57
C GLY A 439 -0.16 8.84 -16.40
N LEU A 440 -1.00 9.37 -15.53
CA LEU A 440 -0.93 10.70 -14.94
C LEU A 440 -0.87 10.52 -13.44
N GLU A 441 0.14 11.10 -12.79
CA GLU A 441 0.36 10.97 -11.35
C GLU A 441 0.42 12.35 -10.70
N ASP A 442 -0.17 12.49 -9.52
CA ASP A 442 0.01 13.68 -8.72
C ASP A 442 1.47 13.76 -8.21
N SER A 443 2.00 14.97 -8.07
CA SER A 443 3.25 15.17 -7.32
C SER A 443 3.00 14.85 -5.85
N GLY A 444 3.95 14.32 -5.14
CA GLY A 444 3.85 14.21 -3.68
C GLY A 444 3.65 15.58 -3.01
N LEU A 445 3.31 15.59 -1.72
CA LEU A 445 3.29 16.78 -0.88
C LEU A 445 4.72 17.28 -0.62
N ALA A 446 4.91 18.58 -0.66
CA ALA A 446 6.16 19.21 -0.23
C ALA A 446 6.44 18.84 1.23
N PRO A 447 7.62 18.25 1.54
CA PRO A 447 7.94 17.77 2.88
C PRO A 447 8.10 18.91 3.90
N ALA A 448 8.12 18.57 5.18
CA ALA A 448 8.27 19.54 6.27
C ALA A 448 9.56 20.36 6.20
N SER A 449 10.60 19.82 5.55
CA SER A 449 11.88 20.51 5.31
C SER A 449 11.82 21.60 4.23
N ALA A 450 10.79 21.60 3.36
CA ALA A 450 10.68 22.55 2.27
C ALA A 450 10.16 23.92 2.74
N THR A 451 10.55 24.99 2.05
CA THR A 451 10.02 26.34 2.27
C THR A 451 8.54 26.45 1.90
N ASN A 452 8.10 25.68 0.89
CA ASN A 452 6.71 25.54 0.44
C ASN A 452 6.04 24.26 0.96
N ARG A 453 6.38 23.84 2.18
CA ARG A 453 5.90 22.60 2.82
C ARG A 453 4.38 22.46 2.77
N GLY A 454 3.93 21.22 2.54
CA GLY A 454 2.52 20.90 2.38
C GLY A 454 1.92 21.26 1.03
N GLN A 455 2.67 21.93 0.13
CA GLN A 455 2.19 22.26 -1.21
C GLN A 455 2.18 21.01 -2.11
N LEU A 456 1.09 20.82 -2.85
CA LEU A 456 1.01 19.89 -3.97
C LEU A 456 1.51 20.57 -5.25
N LEU A 457 2.33 19.87 -6.04
CA LEU A 457 2.74 20.32 -7.36
C LEU A 457 1.80 19.75 -8.46
N PRO A 458 1.88 20.23 -9.71
CA PRO A 458 1.08 19.72 -10.81
C PRO A 458 1.28 18.23 -11.06
N ALA A 459 0.23 17.56 -11.56
CA ALA A 459 0.32 16.17 -11.97
C ALA A 459 1.30 15.97 -13.13
N GLY A 460 2.12 14.94 -13.05
CA GLY A 460 3.13 14.59 -14.03
C GLY A 460 2.73 13.40 -14.89
N ARG A 461 3.24 13.35 -16.12
CA ARG A 461 3.04 12.19 -17.00
C ARG A 461 4.06 11.10 -16.66
N THR A 462 3.58 9.88 -16.51
CA THR A 462 4.41 8.70 -16.21
C THR A 462 4.32 7.68 -17.33
N GLY A 463 5.32 6.83 -17.43
CA GLY A 463 5.35 5.76 -18.42
C GLY A 463 6.07 4.54 -17.89
N GLN A 464 5.61 3.35 -18.30
CA GLN A 464 6.19 2.07 -17.95
C GLN A 464 6.25 1.17 -19.15
N GLU A 465 7.36 0.45 -19.28
CA GLU A 465 7.59 -0.64 -20.23
C GLU A 465 8.08 -1.84 -19.44
N GLU A 466 7.58 -3.03 -19.78
CA GLU A 466 7.89 -4.25 -19.06
C GLU A 466 7.85 -5.47 -19.98
N VAL A 467 8.79 -6.41 -19.79
CA VAL A 467 8.79 -7.73 -20.39
C VAL A 467 9.19 -8.77 -19.36
N GLY A 468 8.67 -9.98 -19.48
CA GLY A 468 9.03 -11.01 -18.52
C GLY A 468 8.47 -12.38 -18.84
N VAL A 469 8.68 -13.29 -17.90
CA VAL A 469 8.25 -14.69 -17.97
C VAL A 469 7.56 -15.06 -16.67
N ARG A 470 6.44 -15.75 -16.77
CA ARG A 470 5.77 -16.41 -15.65
C ARG A 470 5.85 -17.93 -15.85
N TYR A 471 6.25 -18.63 -14.80
CA TYR A 471 6.28 -20.09 -14.75
C TYR A 471 5.35 -20.57 -13.62
N THR A 472 4.56 -21.62 -13.90
CA THR A 472 3.73 -22.26 -12.87
C THR A 472 3.68 -23.76 -13.12
N ALA A 473 4.09 -24.53 -12.11
CA ALA A 473 4.02 -25.98 -12.10
C ALA A 473 3.68 -26.48 -10.68
N GLY A 474 2.62 -27.25 -10.57
CA GLY A 474 2.12 -27.74 -9.27
C GLY A 474 1.84 -26.59 -8.30
N THR A 475 2.54 -26.57 -7.17
CA THR A 475 2.44 -25.54 -6.12
C THR A 475 3.44 -24.40 -6.29
N THR A 476 4.22 -24.39 -7.37
CA THR A 476 5.27 -23.40 -7.58
C THR A 476 4.84 -22.39 -8.64
N THR A 477 4.92 -21.10 -8.30
CA THR A 477 4.77 -19.97 -9.22
C THR A 477 6.01 -19.11 -9.16
N MET A 478 6.58 -18.76 -10.32
CA MET A 478 7.71 -17.85 -10.47
C MET A 478 7.36 -16.76 -11.47
N VAL A 479 7.82 -15.55 -11.20
CA VAL A 479 7.78 -14.43 -12.14
C VAL A 479 9.17 -13.83 -12.22
N ALA A 480 9.64 -13.55 -13.42
CA ALA A 480 10.85 -12.78 -13.69
C ALA A 480 10.53 -11.72 -14.72
N GLY A 481 10.75 -10.46 -14.38
CA GLY A 481 10.43 -9.30 -15.21
C GLY A 481 11.59 -8.33 -15.33
N LEU A 482 11.70 -7.69 -16.48
CA LEU A 482 12.51 -6.51 -16.74
C LEU A 482 11.57 -5.33 -16.89
N PHE A 483 11.84 -4.22 -16.22
CA PHE A 483 11.00 -3.04 -16.28
C PHE A 483 11.81 -1.75 -16.49
N SER A 484 11.14 -0.76 -17.05
CA SER A 484 11.58 0.63 -17.10
C SER A 484 10.39 1.52 -16.76
N VAL A 485 10.51 2.32 -15.71
CA VAL A 485 9.50 3.31 -15.29
C VAL A 485 10.13 4.68 -15.29
N ARG A 486 9.40 5.68 -15.78
CA ARG A 486 9.86 7.08 -15.80
C ARG A 486 8.76 8.03 -15.34
N LYS A 487 9.13 9.03 -14.53
CA LYS A 487 8.24 10.09 -14.06
C LYS A 487 8.99 11.40 -13.82
N PRO A 488 8.29 12.54 -13.66
CA PRO A 488 8.90 13.76 -13.16
C PRO A 488 9.52 13.53 -11.78
N TYR A 489 10.73 14.07 -11.58
CA TYR A 489 11.42 14.05 -10.29
C TYR A 489 11.14 15.35 -9.56
N TYR A 490 10.43 15.24 -8.45
CA TYR A 490 10.14 16.34 -7.54
C TYR A 490 10.95 16.15 -6.27
N ASN A 491 11.64 17.21 -5.82
CA ASN A 491 12.35 17.19 -4.54
C ASN A 491 12.60 18.63 -4.06
N VAL A 492 13.17 18.75 -2.85
CA VAL A 492 13.60 20.04 -2.30
C VAL A 492 14.90 20.45 -2.98
N GLY A 493 14.84 21.50 -3.78
CA GLY A 493 16.01 22.05 -4.49
C GLY A 493 16.99 22.80 -3.59
N SER A 494 18.08 23.28 -4.16
CA SER A 494 19.11 24.05 -3.46
C SER A 494 18.60 25.40 -2.91
N ASP A 495 17.47 25.90 -3.40
CA ASP A 495 16.77 27.09 -2.92
C ASP A 495 15.83 26.80 -1.73
N GLY A 496 15.76 25.53 -1.30
CA GLY A 496 14.89 25.07 -0.23
C GLY A 496 13.43 24.86 -0.66
N SER A 497 13.07 25.08 -1.93
CA SER A 497 11.71 24.84 -2.42
C SER A 497 11.53 23.42 -2.99
N TYR A 498 10.38 22.81 -2.71
CA TYR A 498 9.99 21.55 -3.35
C TYR A 498 9.48 21.84 -4.76
N SER A 499 10.18 21.36 -5.77
CA SER A 499 9.92 21.68 -7.17
C SER A 499 10.30 20.53 -8.12
N TRP A 500 9.96 20.66 -9.39
CA TRP A 500 10.43 19.74 -10.43
C TRP A 500 11.93 19.94 -10.68
N LEU A 501 12.72 18.90 -10.50
CA LEU A 501 14.18 18.93 -10.66
C LEU A 501 14.67 18.13 -11.88
N GLY A 502 13.79 17.39 -12.54
CA GLY A 502 14.17 16.58 -13.69
C GLY A 502 13.24 15.40 -13.95
N THR A 503 13.77 14.36 -14.55
CA THR A 503 13.05 13.11 -14.81
C THR A 503 13.74 11.96 -14.10
N GLU A 504 12.99 11.24 -13.29
CA GLU A 504 13.42 10.03 -12.60
C GLU A 504 13.13 8.80 -13.47
N ILE A 505 14.11 7.93 -13.62
CA ILE A 505 14.04 6.73 -14.45
C ILE A 505 14.55 5.54 -13.66
N HIS A 506 13.70 4.55 -13.47
CA HIS A 506 14.04 3.29 -12.81
C HIS A 506 14.02 2.15 -13.82
N ARG A 507 15.17 1.53 -14.06
CA ARG A 507 15.30 0.31 -14.85
C ARG A 507 15.72 -0.82 -13.93
N GLY A 508 15.07 -1.98 -14.05
CA GLY A 508 15.37 -3.06 -13.12
C GLY A 508 14.91 -4.43 -13.56
N VAL A 509 15.26 -5.37 -12.69
CA VAL A 509 14.84 -6.77 -12.74
C VAL A 509 14.04 -7.04 -11.48
N GLU A 510 12.89 -7.68 -11.59
CA GLU A 510 12.13 -8.19 -10.47
C GLU A 510 11.93 -9.69 -10.57
N LEU A 511 12.05 -10.36 -9.42
CA LEU A 511 11.91 -11.80 -9.29
C LEU A 511 10.92 -12.10 -8.17
N SER A 512 10.04 -13.05 -8.40
CA SER A 512 9.08 -13.54 -7.41
C SER A 512 8.99 -15.06 -7.48
N LEU A 513 9.06 -15.71 -6.33
CA LEU A 513 8.86 -17.13 -6.13
C LEU A 513 7.82 -17.34 -5.03
N ASN A 514 6.82 -18.15 -5.32
CA ASN A 514 5.94 -18.76 -4.32
C ASN A 514 5.94 -20.28 -4.54
N ALA A 515 6.27 -21.06 -3.52
CA ALA A 515 6.39 -22.50 -3.61
C ALA A 515 5.99 -23.19 -2.32
N ALA A 516 5.43 -24.40 -2.45
CA ALA A 516 5.26 -25.36 -1.35
C ALA A 516 6.08 -26.61 -1.66
N PRO A 517 7.41 -26.59 -1.41
CA PRO A 517 8.32 -27.67 -1.83
C PRO A 517 8.14 -28.96 -1.03
N LEU A 518 7.65 -28.86 0.19
CA LEU A 518 7.39 -29.98 1.09
C LEU A 518 6.02 -29.83 1.75
N PRO A 519 5.37 -30.93 2.19
CA PRO A 519 4.14 -30.84 2.97
C PRO A 519 4.33 -29.96 4.21
N GLY A 520 3.46 -28.98 4.38
CA GLY A 520 3.50 -28.03 5.50
C GLY A 520 4.51 -26.91 5.38
N LEU A 521 5.37 -26.85 4.35
CA LEU A 521 6.31 -25.75 4.11
C LEU A 521 5.83 -24.87 2.95
N THR A 522 5.64 -23.58 3.23
CA THR A 522 5.42 -22.54 2.22
C THR A 522 6.60 -21.60 2.22
N VAL A 523 7.13 -21.28 1.04
CA VAL A 523 8.24 -20.35 0.84
C VAL A 523 7.82 -19.29 -0.14
N VAL A 524 8.04 -18.02 0.23
CA VAL A 524 7.84 -16.84 -0.63
C VAL A 524 9.16 -16.07 -0.66
N ALA A 525 9.69 -15.86 -1.86
CA ALA A 525 10.93 -15.11 -2.04
C ALA A 525 10.78 -14.08 -3.16
N GLY A 526 11.20 -12.86 -2.92
CA GLY A 526 11.18 -11.76 -3.87
C GLY A 526 12.51 -11.03 -3.92
N ALA A 527 12.84 -10.50 -5.09
CA ALA A 527 13.98 -9.62 -5.25
C ALA A 527 13.69 -8.56 -6.32
N VAL A 528 14.17 -7.36 -6.06
CA VAL A 528 14.20 -6.25 -7.01
C VAL A 528 15.63 -5.73 -7.05
N PHE A 529 16.19 -5.65 -8.25
CA PHE A 529 17.47 -5.00 -8.52
C PHE A 529 17.22 -3.92 -9.55
N MET A 530 17.51 -2.67 -9.22
CA MET A 530 17.24 -1.55 -10.10
C MET A 530 18.39 -0.54 -10.13
N SER A 531 18.45 0.20 -11.21
CA SER A 531 19.33 1.36 -11.40
C SER A 531 18.45 2.61 -11.46
N PRO A 532 18.10 3.20 -10.30
CA PRO A 532 17.39 4.45 -10.26
C PRO A 532 18.33 5.60 -10.66
N GLU A 533 17.87 6.50 -11.53
CA GLU A 533 18.65 7.57 -12.13
C GLU A 533 17.81 8.82 -12.29
N VAL A 534 18.38 9.99 -12.02
CA VAL A 534 17.80 11.31 -12.30
C VAL A 534 18.45 11.92 -13.52
N ALA A 535 17.67 12.12 -14.58
CA ALA A 535 18.03 13.03 -15.67
C ALA A 535 17.68 14.45 -15.25
N VAL A 536 18.67 15.18 -14.75
CA VAL A 536 18.51 16.53 -14.16
C VAL A 536 17.98 17.50 -15.21
N GLY A 537 17.05 18.37 -14.81
CA GLY A 537 16.47 19.40 -15.67
C GLY A 537 17.48 20.47 -16.09
N GLU A 538 17.24 21.11 -17.23
CA GLU A 538 18.10 22.19 -17.72
C GLU A 538 18.10 23.36 -16.73
N GLY A 539 19.29 23.84 -16.37
CA GLY A 539 19.47 24.94 -15.41
C GLY A 539 19.35 24.57 -13.93
N VAL A 540 18.99 23.32 -13.60
CA VAL A 540 18.94 22.83 -12.22
C VAL A 540 20.34 22.45 -11.76
N THR A 541 20.71 22.88 -10.54
CA THR A 541 22.03 22.64 -9.95
C THR A 541 21.92 22.01 -8.56
N GLY A 542 22.98 21.37 -8.10
CA GLY A 542 23.02 20.76 -6.75
C GLY A 542 22.25 19.44 -6.65
N VAL A 543 21.91 18.84 -7.79
CA VAL A 543 21.20 17.55 -7.87
C VAL A 543 22.16 16.49 -8.38
N GLY A 544 22.27 15.38 -7.66
CA GLY A 544 23.03 14.20 -8.06
C GLY A 544 22.29 13.35 -9.10
N THR A 545 22.86 12.22 -9.41
CA THR A 545 22.31 11.28 -10.39
C THR A 545 21.44 10.19 -9.75
N ALA A 546 21.58 9.96 -8.45
CA ALA A 546 20.77 8.98 -7.72
C ALA A 546 19.57 9.67 -7.03
N PRO A 547 18.33 9.24 -7.30
CA PRO A 547 17.17 9.84 -6.63
C PRO A 547 17.20 9.51 -5.13
N VAL A 548 16.88 10.50 -4.32
CA VAL A 548 16.81 10.36 -2.86
C VAL A 548 15.76 9.31 -2.49
N SER A 549 16.02 8.56 -1.42
CA SER A 549 15.15 7.51 -0.86
C SER A 549 15.00 6.24 -1.72
N GLN A 550 15.75 6.09 -2.81
CA GLN A 550 15.61 4.95 -3.72
C GLN A 550 16.74 3.92 -3.53
N PRO A 551 16.44 2.70 -2.99
CA PRO A 551 17.41 1.62 -2.89
C PRO A 551 17.69 0.99 -4.27
N ARG A 552 18.93 0.53 -4.49
CA ARG A 552 19.28 -0.23 -5.70
C ARG A 552 18.87 -1.70 -5.63
N SER A 553 18.55 -2.21 -4.46
CA SER A 553 18.10 -3.58 -4.28
C SER A 553 17.21 -3.75 -3.06
N ILE A 554 16.18 -4.59 -3.22
CA ILE A 554 15.35 -5.11 -2.13
C ILE A 554 15.26 -6.61 -2.32
N VAL A 555 15.57 -7.39 -1.28
CA VAL A 555 15.44 -8.86 -1.29
C VAL A 555 14.65 -9.26 -0.06
N GLN A 556 13.62 -10.08 -0.24
CA GLN A 556 12.84 -10.63 0.84
C GLN A 556 12.70 -12.14 0.71
N LEU A 557 12.87 -12.84 1.82
CA LEU A 557 12.60 -14.26 1.97
C LEU A 557 11.65 -14.45 3.15
N ALA A 558 10.58 -15.21 2.93
CA ALA A 558 9.68 -15.65 3.99
C ALA A 558 9.41 -17.14 3.87
N ALA A 559 9.28 -17.80 4.99
CA ALA A 559 8.89 -19.20 5.07
C ALA A 559 7.96 -19.42 6.25
N ASP A 560 6.94 -20.27 6.09
CA ASP A 560 6.10 -20.79 7.16
C ASP A 560 6.15 -22.32 7.11
N TYR A 561 6.44 -22.94 8.24
CA TYR A 561 6.57 -24.39 8.35
C TYR A 561 5.66 -24.95 9.46
N GLN A 562 4.65 -25.70 9.04
CA GLN A 562 3.82 -26.47 9.94
C GLN A 562 4.62 -27.69 10.43
N LEU A 563 4.81 -27.79 11.74
CA LEU A 563 5.67 -28.82 12.34
C LEU A 563 5.01 -30.21 12.29
N PRO A 564 5.61 -31.23 11.64
CA PRO A 564 5.04 -32.58 11.58
C PRO A 564 4.71 -33.20 12.95
N PRO A 565 5.55 -33.05 14.00
CA PRO A 565 5.22 -33.61 15.33
C PRO A 565 4.13 -32.82 16.07
N CYS A 566 3.80 -31.60 15.63
CA CYS A 566 2.74 -30.75 16.18
C CYS A 566 1.97 -30.07 15.05
N PRO A 567 1.02 -30.71 14.37
CA PRO A 567 0.27 -30.11 13.24
C PRO A 567 -0.51 -28.83 13.58
N ARG A 568 -0.65 -28.53 14.88
CA ARG A 568 -1.24 -27.30 15.39
C ARG A 568 -0.22 -26.15 15.53
N CYS A 569 1.06 -26.46 15.39
CA CYS A 569 2.16 -25.52 15.51
C CYS A 569 2.73 -25.17 14.13
N SER A 570 2.95 -23.88 13.85
CA SER A 570 3.82 -23.45 12.76
C SER A 570 4.85 -22.44 13.22
N LEU A 571 5.99 -22.46 12.55
CA LEU A 571 7.08 -21.49 12.73
C LEU A 571 7.25 -20.73 11.44
N ASP A 572 7.46 -19.44 11.54
CA ASP A 572 7.75 -18.61 10.38
C ASP A 572 8.98 -17.74 10.59
N VAL A 573 9.60 -17.41 9.47
CA VAL A 573 10.74 -16.49 9.39
C VAL A 573 10.53 -15.56 8.21
N THR A 574 10.89 -14.29 8.40
CA THR A 574 10.96 -13.29 7.34
C THR A 574 12.30 -12.59 7.43
N ALA A 575 13.04 -12.52 6.32
CA ALA A 575 14.29 -11.77 6.21
C ALA A 575 14.16 -10.78 5.07
N THR A 576 14.37 -9.49 5.35
CA THR A 576 14.32 -8.41 4.35
C THR A 576 15.67 -7.71 4.34
N ARG A 577 16.32 -7.65 3.16
CA ARG A 577 17.52 -6.87 2.91
C ARG A 577 17.20 -5.73 1.96
N GLN A 578 17.52 -4.52 2.40
CA GLN A 578 17.50 -3.31 1.58
C GLN A 578 18.94 -2.87 1.29
N GLY A 579 19.23 -2.49 0.05
CA GLY A 579 20.51 -1.90 -0.34
C GLY A 579 20.70 -0.51 0.28
N SER A 580 21.86 0.09 0.06
CA SER A 580 22.10 1.48 0.47
C SER A 580 21.17 2.45 -0.27
N VAL A 581 20.77 3.53 0.43
CA VAL A 581 19.77 4.49 -0.03
C VAL A 581 20.38 5.90 0.02
N PRO A 582 20.35 6.67 -1.09
CA PRO A 582 20.73 8.08 -1.04
C PRO A 582 19.81 8.87 -0.11
N VAL A 583 20.37 9.73 0.74
CA VAL A 583 19.62 10.56 1.69
C VAL A 583 19.91 12.05 1.55
N ARG A 584 20.73 12.39 0.57
CA ARG A 584 21.03 13.77 0.16
C ARG A 584 20.86 13.93 -1.35
N LEU A 585 20.37 15.11 -1.73
CA LEU A 585 20.04 15.44 -3.12
C LEU A 585 21.26 15.43 -4.05
N ASP A 586 22.45 15.71 -3.53
CA ASP A 586 23.74 15.83 -4.25
C ASP A 586 24.55 14.53 -4.28
N ASP A 587 23.95 13.39 -3.94
CA ASP A 587 24.61 12.08 -3.77
C ASP A 587 25.70 12.07 -2.67
N GLY A 588 25.75 13.09 -1.80
CA GLY A 588 26.82 13.25 -0.81
C GLY A 588 26.69 12.38 0.44
N ALA A 589 25.53 11.74 0.69
CA ALA A 589 25.31 10.88 1.83
C ALA A 589 24.37 9.73 1.51
N TYR A 590 24.62 8.58 2.13
CA TYR A 590 23.84 7.34 1.95
C TYR A 590 23.49 6.73 3.31
N ASN A 591 22.24 6.27 3.46
CA ASN A 591 21.89 5.31 4.50
C ASN A 591 22.44 3.94 4.09
N PRO A 592 23.21 3.24 4.96
CA PRO A 592 23.86 1.99 4.61
C PRO A 592 22.84 0.86 4.38
N ALA A 593 23.28 -0.18 3.66
CA ALA A 593 22.46 -1.37 3.46
C ALA A 593 22.14 -2.07 4.78
N GLN A 594 20.91 -2.59 4.89
CA GLN A 594 20.39 -3.16 6.13
C GLN A 594 19.70 -4.50 5.90
N THR A 595 19.69 -5.37 6.93
CA THR A 595 19.00 -6.66 6.89
C THR A 595 18.23 -6.87 8.19
N ILE A 596 16.90 -6.96 8.09
CA ILE A 596 16.02 -7.20 9.24
C ILE A 596 15.50 -8.62 9.16
N VAL A 597 15.60 -9.35 10.26
CA VAL A 597 15.08 -10.72 10.39
C VAL A 597 14.04 -10.75 11.49
N ASN A 598 12.87 -11.30 11.17
CA ASN A 598 11.78 -11.55 12.11
C ASN A 598 11.50 -13.05 12.16
N VAL A 599 11.15 -13.56 13.34
CA VAL A 599 10.72 -14.94 13.51
C VAL A 599 9.40 -14.98 14.26
N GLY A 600 8.58 -15.99 13.99
CA GLY A 600 7.29 -16.13 14.61
C GLY A 600 6.89 -17.57 14.86
N ALA A 601 5.91 -17.74 15.75
CA ALA A 601 5.28 -19.01 16.03
C ALA A 601 3.77 -18.85 16.13
N ARG A 602 3.02 -19.82 15.59
CA ARG A 602 1.56 -19.94 15.74
C ARG A 602 1.21 -21.24 16.40
N TYR A 603 0.28 -21.19 17.34
CA TYR A 603 -0.30 -22.37 17.97
C TYR A 603 -1.82 -22.33 17.85
N ARG A 604 -2.38 -23.28 17.11
CA ARG A 604 -3.83 -23.43 16.92
C ARG A 604 -4.39 -24.39 17.94
N PHE A 605 -5.44 -23.98 18.63
CA PHE A 605 -6.08 -24.80 19.69
C PHE A 605 -7.58 -24.55 19.73
N SER A 606 -8.27 -25.21 20.64
CA SER A 606 -9.68 -24.97 20.89
C SER A 606 -9.88 -24.24 22.20
N LEU A 607 -10.56 -23.11 22.17
CA LEU A 607 -10.98 -22.34 23.34
C LEU A 607 -12.52 -22.42 23.44
N ALA A 608 -13.03 -23.00 24.54
CA ALA A 608 -14.47 -23.25 24.72
C ALA A 608 -15.13 -23.97 23.52
N GLY A 609 -14.43 -24.93 22.89
CA GLY A 609 -14.94 -25.67 21.73
C GLY A 609 -14.86 -24.93 20.40
N ARG A 610 -14.29 -23.75 20.34
CA ARG A 610 -14.13 -22.90 19.15
C ARG A 610 -12.67 -22.77 18.75
N ALA A 611 -12.42 -22.46 17.47
CA ALA A 611 -11.06 -22.26 16.97
C ALA A 611 -10.41 -21.05 17.64
N ALA A 612 -9.17 -21.22 18.07
CA ALA A 612 -8.34 -20.15 18.63
C ALA A 612 -6.90 -20.29 18.17
N THR A 613 -6.21 -19.17 18.05
CA THR A 613 -4.81 -19.08 17.64
C THR A 613 -4.06 -18.13 18.55
N LEU A 614 -2.95 -18.61 19.10
CA LEU A 614 -1.92 -17.81 19.75
C LEU A 614 -0.79 -17.57 18.74
N ARG A 615 -0.47 -16.32 18.47
CA ARG A 615 0.62 -15.86 17.63
C ARG A 615 1.65 -15.15 18.48
N VAL A 616 2.92 -15.52 18.40
CA VAL A 616 4.04 -14.79 18.99
C VAL A 616 5.02 -14.43 17.90
N GLN A 617 5.47 -13.18 17.87
CA GLN A 617 6.37 -12.65 16.86
C GLN A 617 7.52 -11.90 17.52
N PHE A 618 8.75 -12.23 17.11
CA PHE A 618 9.97 -11.54 17.47
C PHE A 618 10.45 -10.76 16.26
N GLN A 619 10.51 -9.44 16.36
CA GLN A 619 10.99 -8.57 15.30
C GLN A 619 12.43 -8.14 15.54
N ASN A 620 13.17 -7.95 14.43
CA ASN A 620 14.57 -7.55 14.42
C ASN A 620 15.46 -8.39 15.34
N VAL A 621 15.37 -9.73 15.22
CA VAL A 621 16.13 -10.67 16.09
C VAL A 621 17.64 -10.53 15.97
N THR A 622 18.13 -9.94 14.88
CA THR A 622 19.55 -9.64 14.63
C THR A 622 20.04 -8.39 15.35
N ASN A 623 19.14 -7.67 16.01
CA ASN A 623 19.46 -6.47 16.78
C ASN A 623 20.14 -5.37 15.97
N GLN A 624 19.77 -5.19 14.70
CA GLN A 624 20.34 -4.15 13.86
C GLN A 624 19.85 -2.77 14.27
N LYS A 625 20.78 -1.85 14.54
CA LYS A 625 20.52 -0.42 14.67
C LYS A 625 20.65 0.19 13.29
N VAL A 626 19.59 0.73 12.77
CA VAL A 626 19.56 1.29 11.41
C VAL A 626 18.67 2.53 11.35
N TRP A 627 18.90 3.37 10.36
CA TRP A 627 17.99 4.44 10.00
C TRP A 627 16.92 3.93 9.03
N LEU A 628 15.69 4.39 9.21
CA LEU A 628 14.65 4.33 8.16
C LEU A 628 14.63 5.66 7.43
N VAL A 629 14.55 5.60 6.11
CA VAL A 629 14.24 6.76 5.28
C VAL A 629 12.72 6.85 5.16
N VAL A 630 12.15 7.97 5.61
CA VAL A 630 10.69 8.10 5.79
C VAL A 630 10.01 8.98 4.74
N ASP A 631 10.77 9.73 3.97
CA ASP A 631 10.24 10.59 2.91
C ASP A 631 11.19 10.74 1.71
N SER A 632 10.68 11.34 0.64
CA SER A 632 11.43 11.58 -0.59
C SER A 632 12.54 12.62 -0.47
N SER A 633 12.65 13.32 0.66
CA SER A 633 13.75 14.27 0.95
C SER A 633 14.87 13.65 1.78
N GLY A 634 14.80 12.35 2.08
CA GLY A 634 15.83 11.63 2.81
C GLY A 634 15.74 11.78 4.32
N GLY A 635 14.58 12.15 4.86
CA GLY A 635 14.35 12.20 6.30
C GLY A 635 14.65 10.86 6.98
N LEU A 636 15.47 10.88 8.04
CA LEU A 636 15.94 9.70 8.76
C LEU A 636 15.31 9.61 10.14
N VAL A 637 14.72 8.45 10.44
CA VAL A 637 14.28 8.10 11.80
C VAL A 637 14.91 6.79 12.23
N PRO A 638 15.25 6.59 13.53
CA PRO A 638 15.76 5.31 13.98
C PRO A 638 14.74 4.18 13.78
N TYR A 639 15.17 3.02 13.29
CA TYR A 639 14.31 1.83 13.20
C TYR A 639 13.74 1.47 14.57
N PRO A 640 12.48 0.98 14.69
CA PRO A 640 11.90 0.54 15.95
C PRO A 640 12.82 -0.44 16.71
N PRO A 641 12.71 -0.49 18.05
CA PRO A 641 13.73 -1.09 18.88
C PRO A 641 13.94 -2.58 18.64
N LEU A 642 15.08 -2.96 19.09
CA LEU A 642 15.67 -4.27 19.16
C LEU A 642 14.81 -5.21 19.99
N HIS A 643 14.67 -6.47 19.53
CA HIS A 643 13.97 -7.53 20.27
C HIS A 643 12.50 -7.20 20.61
N MET A 644 11.78 -6.60 19.68
CA MET A 644 10.36 -6.37 19.88
C MET A 644 9.59 -7.69 19.84
N VAL A 645 8.86 -7.99 20.93
CA VAL A 645 7.98 -9.16 21.03
C VAL A 645 6.53 -8.72 21.00
N LEU A 646 5.76 -9.30 20.09
CA LEU A 646 4.32 -9.10 19.98
C LEU A 646 3.63 -10.45 20.17
N ALA A 647 2.54 -10.46 20.93
CA ALA A 647 1.72 -11.64 21.10
C ALA A 647 0.25 -11.31 20.83
N TYR A 648 -0.42 -12.16 20.07
CA TYR A 648 -1.82 -12.04 19.65
C TYR A 648 -2.57 -13.31 20.04
N LEU A 649 -3.74 -13.16 20.63
CA LEU A 649 -4.67 -14.25 20.89
C LEU A 649 -5.98 -13.92 20.19
N SER A 650 -6.35 -14.75 19.21
CA SER A 650 -7.59 -14.63 18.44
C SER A 650 -8.47 -15.87 18.66
N ALA A 651 -9.78 -15.68 18.65
CA ALA A 651 -10.73 -16.78 18.69
C ALA A 651 -11.94 -16.46 17.79
N ASP A 652 -12.57 -17.51 17.21
CA ASP A 652 -13.75 -17.38 16.33
C ASP A 652 -14.94 -18.11 16.99
N PHE A 653 -16.04 -17.38 17.28
CA PHE A 653 -17.25 -17.87 17.96
C PHE A 653 -18.48 -17.86 17.06
#